data_0c0acf8092f0d4262e7a71eccdcf476a
#
_entry.id   0c0acf8092f0d4262e7a71eccdcf476a
#
_cell.length_a   1.000
_cell.length_b   1.000
_cell.length_c   1.000
_cell.angle_alpha   90.00
_cell.angle_beta   90.00
_cell.angle_gamma   90.00
#
_symmetry.space_group_name_H-M   'P 1'
#
loop_
_entity.id
_entity.type
_entity.pdbx_description
1 polymer ?
#
loop_
_entity_poly.entity_id
_entity_poly.type
_entity_poly.pdbx_seq_one_letter_code
_entity_poly.pdbx_strand_id
1 'polypeptide(L)'
;PLVAHNIRFDQSFLRSLCERCNRDEVTNPLYDTLQLGRSLLFDQAVFNLGSLSEFFGLSAQGAHRAEKDTENCGLIFLHLLEELAGYPLKMISKVLTFVKHAEIPNKNLYVDLANELTRRGDLTRGLTETKHDHGLKTNTYRRDGSNDAAEITVEDVFGPEGFLKDVHPNFETRYNQIKYALFTEQTLLKNRGIGVVEAGTGLGKTMAYLFGAFKRSSHVEQEGPTVVSCHTKHLQDQLFYKDLPQLAETMDVPVKAVMMKGRNNYICKTRFDWMIADANTLDEMDVEALLPVMFWLHWTKTGDISECSGFFNSRRTWLKSSFCSEPGFCTGEICNRHRGCYYGQLRQALYRAHTIVVNHSLLLTEADRPGFLPEFNAVIVDEAHNLVKSAYDQFKVEWNEKGTSFLLQSVDPAHPRSMRWNNILQQINNITPGVIQLRDELQDAVKSTQGALKDFMQALRDDNETRFNPAKQYQEKPILGSINKVYAPVTVELLTLKQGLESIFFLLEKTRKSVLEMDPARTDYPVLHSILDRGLETMTTIINSLVRLTEQQDPDWVYWLEGEFRHYGTGRQKLDISLHASLIDVAETLKGTFFKRMDHCVLTSATLKINDSFDYFLRRTGLDDWDNVQTMEFLSPFHYMEQVNYHQYGGGRVLSNEPEYIADLVYYLHKKFEKRIMVLFTARKLLSDTAECMRDKPDGRDLPLFAQIRGASRPGIIKGMHRNPNGILFGTNSFWEGVDLPGDLLEILILVKLPFDVPSEPLIKSYSDHISRHGGNSFMEYSLPECAIRFRQGFGRLIRTSYDSGKFICLDNRVVTKRYGEIFQRSLPVEMEVFSEFDTIN
;
A
#
# COMPACT_ATOMS: atom_id res chain seq x y z
N PRO A 1 -17.69 -32.11 -19.06
CA PRO A 1 -17.38 -30.90 -18.29
C PRO A 1 -17.42 -29.65 -19.17
N LEU A 2 -17.73 -28.50 -18.58
CA LEU A 2 -17.60 -27.18 -19.20
C LEU A 2 -16.37 -26.50 -18.63
N VAL A 3 -15.48 -26.00 -19.49
CA VAL A 3 -14.28 -25.28 -19.10
C VAL A 3 -14.35 -23.87 -19.68
N ALA A 4 -14.17 -22.84 -18.83
CA ALA A 4 -14.10 -21.47 -19.31
C ALA A 4 -13.18 -20.64 -18.40
N HIS A 5 -12.85 -19.43 -18.86
CA HIS A 5 -12.13 -18.45 -18.08
C HIS A 5 -13.12 -17.47 -17.44
N ASN A 6 -13.40 -17.62 -16.11
CA ASN A 6 -14.52 -17.00 -15.40
C ASN A 6 -15.87 -17.66 -15.76
N ILE A 7 -15.97 -18.98 -15.54
CA ILE A 7 -17.09 -19.85 -15.94
C ILE A 7 -18.47 -19.34 -15.51
N ARG A 8 -18.59 -18.61 -14.39
CA ARG A 8 -19.87 -18.05 -13.92
C ARG A 8 -20.47 -17.06 -14.92
N PHE A 9 -19.61 -16.35 -15.67
CA PHE A 9 -20.05 -15.44 -16.72
C PHE A 9 -20.68 -16.25 -17.88
N ASP A 10 -19.97 -17.24 -18.40
CA ASP A 10 -20.44 -18.07 -19.51
C ASP A 10 -21.68 -18.88 -19.12
N GLN A 11 -21.73 -19.42 -17.90
CA GLN A 11 -22.89 -20.16 -17.37
C GLN A 11 -24.14 -19.26 -17.34
N SER A 12 -24.01 -17.98 -17.00
CA SER A 12 -25.16 -17.05 -16.98
C SER A 12 -25.77 -16.88 -18.39
N PHE A 13 -24.94 -16.83 -19.43
CA PHE A 13 -25.38 -16.77 -20.81
C PHE A 13 -26.03 -18.08 -21.23
N LEU A 14 -25.43 -19.24 -20.92
CA LEU A 14 -26.00 -20.55 -21.22
C LEU A 14 -27.36 -20.74 -20.55
N ARG A 15 -27.50 -20.34 -19.29
CA ARG A 15 -28.78 -20.38 -18.56
C ARG A 15 -29.83 -19.53 -19.26
N SER A 16 -29.53 -18.29 -19.59
CA SER A 16 -30.44 -17.41 -20.32
C SER A 16 -30.81 -17.93 -21.70
N LEU A 17 -29.88 -18.60 -22.38
CA LEU A 17 -30.13 -19.24 -23.67
C LEU A 17 -31.06 -20.45 -23.54
N CYS A 18 -30.84 -21.34 -22.56
CA CYS A 18 -31.68 -22.48 -22.26
C CYS A 18 -33.12 -22.03 -21.91
N GLU A 19 -33.27 -21.02 -21.07
CA GLU A 19 -34.58 -20.43 -20.73
C GLU A 19 -35.30 -19.91 -21.98
N ARG A 20 -34.63 -19.15 -22.84
CA ARG A 20 -35.20 -18.63 -24.09
C ARG A 20 -35.59 -19.73 -25.09
N CYS A 21 -34.82 -20.81 -25.12
CA CYS A 21 -35.07 -21.96 -26.00
C CYS A 21 -35.99 -23.04 -25.38
N ASN A 22 -36.51 -22.80 -24.16
CA ASN A 22 -37.29 -23.75 -23.37
C ASN A 22 -36.62 -25.13 -23.28
N ARG A 23 -35.30 -25.11 -22.95
CA ARG A 23 -34.44 -26.28 -22.75
C ARG A 23 -34.05 -26.38 -21.30
N ASP A 24 -33.74 -27.59 -20.84
CA ASP A 24 -33.23 -27.85 -19.53
C ASP A 24 -31.88 -27.17 -19.33
N GLU A 25 -31.58 -26.72 -18.10
CA GLU A 25 -30.30 -26.12 -17.74
C GLU A 25 -29.16 -27.13 -17.87
N VAL A 26 -28.01 -26.67 -18.28
CA VAL A 26 -26.80 -27.49 -18.43
C VAL A 26 -26.27 -27.90 -17.05
N THR A 27 -26.22 -29.21 -16.79
CA THR A 27 -25.80 -29.80 -15.49
C THR A 27 -24.37 -30.36 -15.50
N ASN A 28 -23.57 -30.06 -16.51
CA ASN A 28 -22.18 -30.52 -16.61
C ASN A 28 -21.31 -29.97 -15.47
N PRO A 29 -20.31 -30.72 -14.99
CA PRO A 29 -19.31 -30.19 -14.09
C PRO A 29 -18.63 -28.92 -14.65
N LEU A 30 -18.48 -27.90 -13.82
CA LEU A 30 -17.95 -26.59 -14.19
C LEU A 30 -16.48 -26.47 -13.75
N TYR A 31 -15.62 -26.09 -14.68
CA TYR A 31 -14.20 -25.83 -14.43
C TYR A 31 -13.84 -24.42 -14.85
N ASP A 32 -13.19 -23.70 -13.93
CA ASP A 32 -12.83 -22.29 -14.08
C ASP A 32 -11.31 -22.11 -14.04
N THR A 33 -10.74 -21.75 -15.18
CA THR A 33 -9.30 -21.50 -15.30
C THR A 33 -8.85 -20.22 -14.57
N LEU A 34 -9.73 -19.23 -14.41
CA LEU A 34 -9.42 -18.01 -13.63
C LEU A 34 -9.28 -18.34 -12.14
N GLN A 35 -10.20 -19.13 -11.58
CA GLN A 35 -10.17 -19.55 -10.19
C GLN A 35 -8.98 -20.47 -9.90
N LEU A 36 -8.68 -21.45 -10.80
CA LEU A 36 -7.49 -22.30 -10.68
C LEU A 36 -6.21 -21.49 -10.79
N GLY A 37 -6.12 -20.59 -11.79
CA GLY A 37 -4.95 -19.73 -11.97
C GLY A 37 -4.65 -18.87 -10.73
N ARG A 38 -5.69 -18.24 -10.15
CA ARG A 38 -5.54 -17.48 -8.87
C ARG A 38 -5.05 -18.35 -7.73
N SER A 39 -5.49 -19.61 -7.68
CA SER A 39 -5.15 -20.53 -6.60
C SER A 39 -3.73 -21.09 -6.72
N LEU A 40 -3.33 -21.53 -7.91
CA LEU A 40 -2.09 -22.24 -8.14
C LEU A 40 -0.92 -21.32 -8.49
N LEU A 41 -1.20 -20.22 -9.21
CA LEU A 41 -0.22 -19.22 -9.62
C LEU A 41 -0.41 -17.93 -8.77
N PHE A 42 -0.63 -18.09 -7.48
CA PHE A 42 -1.06 -17.07 -6.54
C PHE A 42 -0.18 -15.80 -6.50
N ASP A 43 1.06 -15.87 -6.99
CA ASP A 43 2.06 -14.80 -7.05
C ASP A 43 1.98 -13.97 -8.34
N GLN A 44 1.20 -14.39 -9.35
CA GLN A 44 1.05 -13.65 -10.61
C GLN A 44 0.27 -12.34 -10.40
N ALA A 45 0.73 -11.26 -11.04
CA ALA A 45 0.09 -9.94 -10.88
C ALA A 45 -1.28 -9.84 -11.57
N VAL A 46 -1.48 -10.57 -12.67
CA VAL A 46 -2.67 -10.49 -13.52
C VAL A 46 -3.09 -11.90 -13.97
N PHE A 47 -4.40 -12.17 -13.93
CA PHE A 47 -4.96 -13.50 -14.20
C PHE A 47 -5.94 -13.52 -15.40
N ASN A 48 -5.93 -12.50 -16.28
CA ASN A 48 -6.74 -12.57 -17.49
C ASN A 48 -6.20 -13.62 -18.48
N LEU A 49 -7.05 -14.08 -19.41
CA LEU A 49 -6.71 -15.13 -20.36
C LEU A 49 -5.42 -14.85 -21.13
N GLY A 50 -5.24 -13.61 -21.62
CA GLY A 50 -4.03 -13.22 -22.35
C GLY A 50 -2.75 -13.27 -21.50
N SER A 51 -2.80 -12.84 -20.23
CA SER A 51 -1.64 -12.90 -19.33
C SER A 51 -1.27 -14.32 -18.95
N LEU A 52 -2.26 -15.22 -18.78
CA LEU A 52 -2.01 -16.64 -18.53
C LEU A 52 -1.51 -17.35 -19.80
N SER A 53 -2.03 -17.00 -20.99
CA SER A 53 -1.50 -17.53 -22.26
C SER A 53 -0.02 -17.20 -22.41
N GLU A 54 0.35 -15.96 -22.14
CA GLU A 54 1.75 -15.53 -22.19
C GLU A 54 2.61 -16.25 -21.14
N PHE A 55 2.12 -16.36 -19.91
CA PHE A 55 2.82 -17.05 -18.82
C PHE A 55 3.19 -18.49 -19.22
N PHE A 56 2.27 -19.20 -19.90
CA PHE A 56 2.50 -20.56 -20.40
C PHE A 56 3.14 -20.60 -21.79
N GLY A 57 3.57 -19.47 -22.34
CA GLY A 57 4.23 -19.41 -23.67
C GLY A 57 3.31 -19.72 -24.85
N LEU A 58 2.00 -19.55 -24.71
CA LEU A 58 1.00 -19.78 -25.75
C LEU A 58 0.94 -18.59 -26.72
N SER A 59 0.68 -18.89 -28.01
CA SER A 59 0.65 -17.88 -29.06
C SER A 59 -0.45 -16.82 -28.82
N ALA A 60 -0.05 -15.54 -28.87
CA ALA A 60 -0.96 -14.40 -28.84
C ALA A 60 -1.53 -14.03 -30.22
N GLN A 61 -1.08 -14.67 -31.32
CA GLN A 61 -1.61 -14.39 -32.65
C GLN A 61 -3.08 -14.79 -32.73
N GLY A 62 -3.95 -13.83 -33.06
CA GLY A 62 -5.39 -14.04 -33.13
C GLY A 62 -6.12 -13.88 -31.80
N ALA A 63 -5.49 -13.32 -30.77
CA ALA A 63 -6.15 -12.92 -29.53
C ALA A 63 -7.40 -12.05 -29.83
N HIS A 64 -8.44 -12.22 -29.02
CA HIS A 64 -9.80 -11.65 -29.20
C HIS A 64 -10.64 -12.28 -30.35
N ARG A 65 -10.22 -13.44 -30.86
CA ARG A 65 -11.08 -14.31 -31.67
C ARG A 65 -11.56 -15.47 -30.79
N ALA A 66 -12.85 -15.69 -30.74
CA ALA A 66 -13.49 -16.68 -29.85
C ALA A 66 -12.87 -18.08 -29.97
N GLU A 67 -12.52 -18.52 -31.19
CA GLU A 67 -11.88 -19.80 -31.42
C GLU A 67 -10.51 -19.91 -30.74
N LYS A 68 -9.64 -18.89 -30.91
CA LYS A 68 -8.30 -18.89 -30.33
C LYS A 68 -8.32 -18.72 -28.81
N ASP A 69 -9.25 -17.92 -28.32
CA ASP A 69 -9.45 -17.73 -26.86
C ASP A 69 -9.92 -19.05 -26.22
N THR A 70 -10.79 -19.82 -26.91
CA THR A 70 -11.25 -21.15 -26.46
C THR A 70 -10.10 -22.16 -26.44
N GLU A 71 -9.28 -22.22 -27.50
CA GLU A 71 -8.10 -23.07 -27.56
C GLU A 71 -7.12 -22.77 -26.43
N ASN A 72 -6.77 -21.51 -26.28
CA ASN A 72 -5.85 -21.06 -25.21
C ASN A 72 -6.44 -21.39 -23.83
N CYS A 73 -7.73 -21.19 -23.59
CA CYS A 73 -8.40 -21.56 -22.36
C CYS A 73 -8.25 -23.05 -22.05
N GLY A 74 -8.42 -23.92 -23.06
CA GLY A 74 -8.23 -25.37 -22.94
C GLY A 74 -6.79 -25.74 -22.59
N LEU A 75 -5.80 -25.14 -23.27
CA LEU A 75 -4.37 -25.37 -22.99
C LEU A 75 -3.96 -24.90 -21.60
N ILE A 76 -4.41 -23.70 -21.19
CA ILE A 76 -4.21 -23.19 -19.82
C ILE A 76 -4.79 -24.16 -18.80
N PHE A 77 -5.99 -24.69 -19.04
CA PHE A 77 -6.60 -25.65 -18.13
C PHE A 77 -5.73 -26.90 -17.97
N LEU A 78 -5.15 -27.44 -19.04
CA LEU A 78 -4.25 -28.59 -18.97
C LEU A 78 -2.98 -28.29 -18.17
N HIS A 79 -2.37 -27.12 -18.38
CA HIS A 79 -1.20 -26.70 -17.58
C HIS A 79 -1.54 -26.55 -16.10
N LEU A 80 -2.70 -25.95 -15.78
CA LEU A 80 -3.15 -25.81 -14.39
C LEU A 80 -3.49 -27.17 -13.73
N LEU A 81 -3.96 -28.15 -14.50
CA LEU A 81 -4.14 -29.54 -14.01
C LEU A 81 -2.79 -30.19 -13.67
N GLU A 82 -1.76 -29.99 -14.50
CA GLU A 82 -0.40 -30.48 -14.21
C GLU A 82 0.14 -29.86 -12.93
N GLU A 83 -0.02 -28.52 -12.74
CA GLU A 83 0.36 -27.85 -11.50
C GLU A 83 -0.40 -28.39 -10.29
N LEU A 84 -1.72 -28.55 -10.40
CA LEU A 84 -2.54 -29.08 -9.32
C LEU A 84 -2.12 -30.51 -8.95
N ALA A 85 -1.78 -31.35 -9.94
CA ALA A 85 -1.33 -32.73 -9.74
C ALA A 85 0.00 -32.82 -8.99
N GLY A 86 0.79 -31.76 -8.92
CA GLY A 86 2.03 -31.69 -8.15
C GLY A 86 1.82 -31.59 -6.63
N TYR A 87 0.61 -31.28 -6.15
CA TYR A 87 0.35 -31.15 -4.73
C TYR A 87 0.10 -32.48 -4.01
N PRO A 88 0.58 -32.64 -2.77
CA PRO A 88 0.41 -33.89 -2.02
C PRO A 88 -1.04 -34.08 -1.52
N LEU A 89 -1.44 -35.37 -1.31
CA LEU A 89 -2.77 -35.71 -0.81
C LEU A 89 -3.17 -34.96 0.45
N LYS A 90 -2.25 -34.73 1.36
CA LYS A 90 -2.51 -33.97 2.61
C LYS A 90 -3.01 -32.56 2.32
N MET A 91 -2.47 -31.91 1.28
CA MET A 91 -2.89 -30.57 0.88
C MET A 91 -4.28 -30.62 0.23
N ILE A 92 -4.47 -31.51 -0.73
CA ILE A 92 -5.74 -31.68 -1.43
C ILE A 92 -6.88 -32.07 -0.46
N SER A 93 -6.62 -32.91 0.53
CA SER A 93 -7.58 -33.28 1.58
C SER A 93 -7.99 -32.07 2.44
N LYS A 94 -7.08 -31.15 2.73
CA LYS A 94 -7.41 -29.88 3.42
C LYS A 94 -8.33 -29.03 2.55
N VAL A 95 -8.03 -28.90 1.26
CA VAL A 95 -8.87 -28.18 0.31
C VAL A 95 -10.27 -28.80 0.25
N LEU A 96 -10.37 -30.13 0.12
CA LEU A 96 -11.66 -30.84 0.08
C LEU A 96 -12.49 -30.62 1.36
N THR A 97 -11.86 -30.68 2.53
CA THR A 97 -12.53 -30.42 3.81
C THR A 97 -13.09 -29.00 3.83
N PHE A 98 -12.34 -28.04 3.33
CA PHE A 98 -12.72 -26.64 3.27
C PHE A 98 -13.88 -26.38 2.30
N VAL A 99 -13.83 -26.94 1.10
CA VAL A 99 -14.85 -26.74 0.06
C VAL A 99 -16.06 -27.67 0.18
N LYS A 100 -16.11 -28.54 1.19
CA LYS A 100 -17.14 -29.58 1.36
C LYS A 100 -18.56 -29.04 1.25
N HIS A 101 -18.84 -27.91 1.87
CA HIS A 101 -20.17 -27.31 2.01
C HIS A 101 -20.46 -26.22 0.95
N ALA A 102 -19.49 -25.92 0.06
CA ALA A 102 -19.65 -24.92 -0.98
C ALA A 102 -19.85 -25.54 -2.35
N GLU A 103 -20.74 -24.97 -3.16
CA GLU A 103 -20.91 -25.36 -4.57
C GLU A 103 -20.10 -24.40 -5.46
N ILE A 104 -18.81 -24.73 -5.63
CA ILE A 104 -17.85 -23.91 -6.37
C ILE A 104 -17.36 -24.64 -7.63
N PRO A 105 -16.93 -23.90 -8.65
CA PRO A 105 -16.20 -24.48 -9.79
C PRO A 105 -14.97 -25.26 -9.31
N ASN A 106 -14.51 -26.22 -10.11
CA ASN A 106 -13.33 -27.03 -9.84
C ASN A 106 -13.41 -28.00 -8.64
N LYS A 107 -14.50 -28.04 -7.85
CA LYS A 107 -14.63 -28.95 -6.70
C LYS A 107 -14.37 -30.41 -7.08
N ASN A 108 -14.88 -30.84 -8.23
CA ASN A 108 -14.72 -32.20 -8.72
C ASN A 108 -13.26 -32.56 -9.06
N LEU A 109 -12.45 -31.59 -9.51
CA LEU A 109 -11.00 -31.81 -9.75
C LEU A 109 -10.26 -32.20 -8.47
N TYR A 110 -10.58 -31.55 -7.36
CA TYR A 110 -9.97 -31.86 -6.07
C TYR A 110 -10.40 -33.28 -5.59
N VAL A 111 -11.66 -33.68 -5.86
CA VAL A 111 -12.16 -35.02 -5.53
C VAL A 111 -11.45 -36.09 -6.36
N ASP A 112 -11.37 -35.89 -7.66
CA ASP A 112 -10.74 -36.84 -8.58
C ASP A 112 -9.26 -37.01 -8.29
N LEU A 113 -8.55 -35.88 -8.02
CA LEU A 113 -7.13 -35.91 -7.64
C LEU A 113 -6.91 -36.62 -6.32
N ALA A 114 -7.74 -36.35 -5.31
CA ALA A 114 -7.63 -37.04 -4.01
C ALA A 114 -7.84 -38.55 -4.14
N ASN A 115 -8.81 -38.96 -4.94
CA ASN A 115 -9.07 -40.40 -5.22
C ASN A 115 -7.86 -41.05 -5.89
N GLU A 116 -7.26 -40.41 -6.89
CA GLU A 116 -6.11 -40.95 -7.60
C GLU A 116 -4.84 -41.00 -6.70
N LEU A 117 -4.59 -39.96 -5.91
CA LEU A 117 -3.49 -39.94 -4.95
C LEU A 117 -3.67 -41.02 -3.86
N THR A 118 -4.91 -41.21 -3.38
CA THR A 118 -5.22 -42.28 -2.42
C THR A 118 -4.97 -43.66 -3.01
N ARG A 119 -5.35 -43.87 -4.28
CA ARG A 119 -5.11 -45.14 -4.99
C ARG A 119 -3.64 -45.48 -5.11
N ARG A 120 -2.77 -44.47 -5.26
CA ARG A 120 -1.29 -44.65 -5.29
C ARG A 120 -0.65 -44.86 -3.91
N GLY A 121 -1.32 -44.52 -2.83
CA GLY A 121 -0.86 -44.78 -1.45
C GLY A 121 0.26 -43.86 -0.95
N ASP A 122 0.65 -42.83 -1.70
CA ASP A 122 1.67 -41.85 -1.28
C ASP A 122 1.01 -40.56 -0.75
N LEU A 123 1.02 -40.40 0.56
CA LEU A 123 0.40 -39.23 1.22
C LEU A 123 1.23 -37.96 1.12
N THR A 124 2.52 -38.09 0.84
CA THR A 124 3.50 -37.00 0.94
C THR A 124 3.91 -36.41 -0.41
N ARG A 125 3.76 -37.15 -1.49
CA ARG A 125 4.08 -36.75 -2.85
C ARG A 125 2.81 -36.51 -3.67
N GLY A 126 2.88 -35.54 -4.60
CA GLY A 126 1.90 -35.36 -5.67
C GLY A 126 2.09 -36.42 -6.77
N LEU A 127 1.28 -36.35 -7.81
CA LEU A 127 1.43 -37.20 -9.01
C LEU A 127 2.64 -36.79 -9.84
N THR A 128 2.95 -35.49 -9.82
CA THR A 128 4.09 -34.85 -10.49
C THR A 128 4.71 -33.84 -9.53
N GLU A 129 5.84 -33.26 -9.90
CA GLU A 129 6.34 -32.07 -9.21
C GLU A 129 5.64 -30.83 -9.78
N THR A 130 5.37 -29.83 -8.94
CA THR A 130 4.89 -28.52 -9.40
C THR A 130 5.93 -27.91 -10.32
N LYS A 131 5.50 -27.42 -11.48
CA LYS A 131 6.42 -26.86 -12.49
C LYS A 131 6.79 -25.41 -12.22
N HIS A 132 5.92 -24.70 -11.50
CA HIS A 132 6.15 -23.28 -11.19
C HIS A 132 6.96 -23.12 -9.93
N ASP A 133 8.14 -22.51 -10.08
CA ASP A 133 8.94 -22.01 -8.95
C ASP A 133 8.40 -20.64 -8.53
N HIS A 134 7.73 -20.59 -7.37
CA HIS A 134 7.17 -19.36 -6.84
C HIS A 134 8.22 -18.34 -6.35
N GLY A 135 9.50 -18.72 -6.29
CA GLY A 135 10.61 -17.80 -5.94
C GLY A 135 10.37 -16.98 -4.67
N LEU A 136 9.62 -17.52 -3.69
CA LEU A 136 9.20 -16.80 -2.49
C LEU A 136 10.39 -16.46 -1.60
N LYS A 137 10.42 -15.20 -1.16
CA LYS A 137 11.50 -14.58 -0.42
C LYS A 137 11.31 -14.76 1.08
N THR A 138 12.33 -14.42 1.87
CA THR A 138 12.30 -14.44 3.34
C THR A 138 12.33 -13.02 3.89
N ASN A 139 11.84 -12.80 5.12
CA ASN A 139 11.94 -11.50 5.80
C ASN A 139 13.31 -11.27 6.45
N THR A 140 14.19 -12.24 6.40
CA THR A 140 15.50 -12.21 7.04
C THR A 140 16.59 -12.41 5.99
N TYR A 141 17.61 -11.57 6.04
CA TYR A 141 18.84 -11.75 5.29
C TYR A 141 19.99 -12.00 6.26
N ARG A 142 20.76 -13.02 6.00
CA ARG A 142 21.98 -13.34 6.74
C ARG A 142 23.09 -13.66 5.77
N ARG A 143 24.22 -13.01 5.98
CA ARG A 143 25.50 -13.34 5.34
C ARG A 143 26.56 -13.52 6.42
N ASP A 144 27.34 -14.57 6.33
CA ASP A 144 28.56 -14.79 7.10
C ASP A 144 29.73 -14.34 6.20
N GLY A 145 30.25 -13.14 6.40
CA GLY A 145 31.36 -12.57 5.63
C GLY A 145 32.71 -12.78 6.34
N SER A 146 33.80 -12.62 5.59
CA SER A 146 35.18 -12.74 6.11
C SER A 146 35.78 -11.40 6.51
N ASN A 147 35.26 -10.28 5.97
CA ASN A 147 35.76 -8.95 6.21
C ASN A 147 35.05 -8.29 7.39
N ASP A 148 35.79 -7.50 8.19
CA ASP A 148 35.18 -6.62 9.18
C ASP A 148 34.78 -5.30 8.54
N ALA A 149 33.52 -4.95 8.56
CA ALA A 149 33.04 -3.67 8.01
C ALA A 149 33.70 -2.45 8.70
N ALA A 150 34.16 -2.56 9.95
CA ALA A 150 34.88 -1.50 10.64
C ALA A 150 36.21 -1.12 9.98
N GLU A 151 36.90 -2.05 9.33
CA GLU A 151 38.18 -1.83 8.65
C GLU A 151 38.02 -1.28 7.22
N ILE A 152 36.88 -1.55 6.54
CA ILE A 152 36.63 -1.16 5.16
C ILE A 152 36.36 0.35 5.10
N THR A 153 37.07 1.06 4.23
CA THR A 153 36.87 2.51 4.01
C THR A 153 35.85 2.77 2.90
N VAL A 154 35.36 4.00 2.83
CA VAL A 154 34.46 4.43 1.73
C VAL A 154 35.17 4.29 0.37
N GLU A 155 36.47 4.59 0.32
CA GLU A 155 37.29 4.47 -0.88
C GLU A 155 37.46 3.01 -1.34
N ASP A 156 37.55 2.06 -0.41
CA ASP A 156 37.64 0.63 -0.74
C ASP A 156 36.37 0.12 -1.44
N VAL A 157 35.23 0.75 -1.22
CA VAL A 157 33.94 0.34 -1.82
C VAL A 157 33.62 1.16 -3.07
N PHE A 158 33.70 2.50 -2.99
CA PHE A 158 33.20 3.43 -4.01
C PHE A 158 34.31 4.11 -4.81
N GLY A 159 35.58 3.87 -4.47
CA GLY A 159 36.75 4.45 -5.15
C GLY A 159 36.96 3.92 -6.57
N PRO A 160 37.90 4.53 -7.33
CA PRO A 160 38.19 4.12 -8.71
C PRO A 160 38.64 2.67 -8.86
N GLU A 161 39.28 2.12 -7.82
CA GLU A 161 39.70 0.72 -7.72
C GLU A 161 39.00 0.01 -6.59
N GLY A 162 37.73 0.45 -6.29
CA GLY A 162 36.92 -0.11 -5.22
C GLY A 162 36.13 -1.36 -5.60
N PHE A 163 35.65 -2.09 -4.60
CA PHE A 163 34.97 -3.39 -4.75
C PHE A 163 33.76 -3.35 -5.71
N LEU A 164 33.06 -2.23 -5.82
CA LEU A 164 31.93 -2.09 -6.75
C LEU A 164 32.36 -2.14 -8.22
N LYS A 165 33.56 -1.72 -8.54
CA LYS A 165 34.12 -1.83 -9.90
C LYS A 165 34.32 -3.29 -10.31
N ASP A 166 34.75 -4.13 -9.37
CA ASP A 166 35.01 -5.55 -9.65
C ASP A 166 33.71 -6.33 -9.90
N VAL A 167 32.64 -5.93 -9.24
CA VAL A 167 31.33 -6.60 -9.35
C VAL A 167 30.49 -6.04 -10.51
N HIS A 168 30.66 -4.77 -10.84
CA HIS A 168 29.91 -4.08 -11.88
C HIS A 168 30.84 -3.56 -12.99
N PRO A 169 30.92 -4.24 -14.14
CA PRO A 169 31.80 -3.84 -15.25
C PRO A 169 31.56 -2.40 -15.76
N ASN A 170 30.35 -1.89 -15.60
CA ASN A 170 29.93 -0.53 -15.97
C ASN A 170 29.89 0.44 -14.80
N PHE A 171 30.56 0.14 -13.69
CA PHE A 171 30.61 1.04 -12.56
C PHE A 171 31.41 2.29 -12.87
N GLU A 172 30.79 3.45 -12.68
CA GLU A 172 31.44 4.76 -12.79
C GLU A 172 31.66 5.31 -11.38
N THR A 173 32.88 5.66 -11.06
CA THR A 173 33.21 6.33 -9.78
C THR A 173 32.56 7.70 -9.72
N ARG A 174 31.76 7.93 -8.71
CA ARG A 174 31.02 9.18 -8.48
C ARG A 174 31.54 9.87 -7.22
N TYR A 175 32.34 10.88 -7.36
CA TYR A 175 32.94 11.61 -6.21
C TYR A 175 31.90 12.14 -5.23
N ASN A 176 30.72 12.56 -5.70
CA ASN A 176 29.63 12.98 -4.82
C ASN A 176 29.03 11.81 -4.03
N GLN A 177 29.05 10.58 -4.58
CA GLN A 177 28.66 9.37 -3.84
C GLN A 177 29.62 9.05 -2.70
N ILE A 178 30.91 9.18 -2.94
CA ILE A 178 31.96 9.00 -1.93
C ILE A 178 31.77 10.02 -0.79
N LYS A 179 31.60 11.30 -1.12
CA LYS A 179 31.34 12.35 -0.12
C LYS A 179 30.05 12.11 0.67
N TYR A 180 29.00 11.64 -0.01
CA TYR A 180 27.75 11.32 0.65
C TYR A 180 27.88 10.09 1.57
N ALA A 181 28.60 9.05 1.16
CA ALA A 181 28.89 7.89 1.99
C ALA A 181 29.70 8.29 3.26
N LEU A 182 30.71 9.14 3.10
CA LEU A 182 31.49 9.69 4.23
C LEU A 182 30.61 10.51 5.19
N PHE A 183 29.73 11.35 4.66
CA PHE A 183 28.80 12.14 5.48
C PHE A 183 27.86 11.25 6.27
N THR A 184 27.25 10.24 5.64
CA THR A 184 26.34 9.28 6.31
C THR A 184 27.07 8.43 7.35
N GLU A 185 28.27 7.95 7.05
CA GLU A 185 29.13 7.25 8.01
C GLU A 185 29.42 8.14 9.24
N GLN A 186 29.85 9.38 9.04
CA GLN A 186 30.14 10.31 10.12
C GLN A 186 28.92 10.61 11.00
N THR A 187 27.76 10.81 10.38
CA THR A 187 26.50 11.07 11.09
C THR A 187 26.07 9.85 11.93
N LEU A 188 26.25 8.64 11.40
CA LEU A 188 25.83 7.41 12.08
C LEU A 188 26.82 6.92 13.15
N LEU A 189 28.11 7.28 13.05
CA LEU A 189 29.16 6.77 13.94
C LEU A 189 29.74 7.81 14.91
N LYS A 190 30.00 9.02 14.44
CA LYS A 190 30.81 9.99 15.17
C LYS A 190 30.01 11.19 15.67
N ASN A 191 29.09 11.70 14.90
CA ASN A 191 28.34 12.91 15.18
C ASN A 191 26.96 12.54 15.71
N ARG A 192 26.72 12.75 17.01
CA ARG A 192 25.38 12.76 17.54
C ARG A 192 24.62 13.93 16.92
N GLY A 193 23.56 13.64 16.15
CA GLY A 193 22.76 14.68 15.52
C GLY A 193 22.01 14.22 14.29
N ILE A 194 21.46 15.18 13.58
CA ILE A 194 20.60 14.97 12.43
C ILE A 194 21.31 15.48 11.17
N GLY A 195 21.57 14.59 10.22
CA GLY A 195 22.03 14.93 8.88
C GLY A 195 20.85 15.04 7.92
N VAL A 196 20.64 16.19 7.31
CA VAL A 196 19.62 16.43 6.27
C VAL A 196 20.30 16.57 4.93
N VAL A 197 20.02 15.69 4.01
CA VAL A 197 20.80 15.57 2.78
C VAL A 197 19.91 15.60 1.55
N GLU A 198 20.13 16.59 0.69
CA GLU A 198 19.64 16.50 -0.68
C GLU A 198 20.69 15.78 -1.53
N ALA A 199 20.36 14.59 -2.01
CA ALA A 199 21.24 13.78 -2.83
C ALA A 199 20.56 13.48 -4.19
N GLY A 200 21.11 14.03 -5.25
CA GLY A 200 20.52 14.01 -6.59
C GLY A 200 20.20 12.61 -7.11
N THR A 201 19.30 12.54 -8.09
CA THR A 201 18.95 11.26 -8.75
C THR A 201 20.20 10.65 -9.40
N GLY A 202 20.26 9.30 -9.41
CA GLY A 202 21.39 8.58 -9.98
C GLY A 202 22.67 8.56 -9.15
N LEU A 203 22.73 9.23 -7.99
CA LEU A 203 23.93 9.27 -7.15
C LEU A 203 24.31 7.91 -6.55
N GLY A 204 23.37 6.97 -6.45
CA GLY A 204 23.59 5.70 -5.75
C GLY A 204 23.38 5.82 -4.23
N LYS A 205 22.43 6.65 -3.79
CA LYS A 205 22.09 6.92 -2.38
C LYS A 205 22.01 5.67 -1.52
N THR A 206 21.27 4.66 -1.99
CA THR A 206 20.97 3.44 -1.23
C THR A 206 22.24 2.71 -0.81
N MET A 207 23.15 2.48 -1.73
CA MET A 207 24.43 1.81 -1.42
C MET A 207 25.26 2.62 -0.42
N ALA A 208 25.30 3.95 -0.59
CA ALA A 208 26.11 4.83 0.25
C ALA A 208 25.60 4.89 1.71
N TYR A 209 24.29 5.01 1.93
CA TYR A 209 23.79 5.01 3.31
C TYR A 209 23.75 3.61 3.95
N LEU A 210 23.56 2.53 3.16
CA LEU A 210 23.70 1.15 3.65
C LEU A 210 25.13 0.85 4.10
N PHE A 211 26.13 1.37 3.40
CA PHE A 211 27.52 1.31 3.84
C PHE A 211 27.68 1.88 5.26
N GLY A 212 27.14 3.06 5.53
CA GLY A 212 27.14 3.65 6.87
C GLY A 212 26.43 2.78 7.92
N ALA A 213 25.29 2.16 7.55
CA ALA A 213 24.60 1.22 8.42
C ALA A 213 25.41 -0.04 8.72
N PHE A 214 26.16 -0.58 7.73
CA PHE A 214 27.03 -1.75 7.94
C PHE A 214 28.24 -1.40 8.81
N LYS A 215 28.86 -0.26 8.57
CA LYS A 215 29.96 0.25 9.42
C LYS A 215 29.52 0.35 10.87
N ARG A 216 28.30 0.91 11.12
CA ARG A 216 27.76 1.03 12.46
C ARG A 216 27.59 -0.35 13.11
N SER A 217 27.15 -1.38 12.37
CA SER A 217 26.92 -2.72 12.89
C SER A 217 28.18 -3.43 13.41
N SER A 218 29.36 -3.02 12.95
CA SER A 218 30.67 -3.58 13.36
C SER A 218 31.29 -2.87 14.57
N HIS A 219 30.70 -1.78 15.06
CA HIS A 219 31.19 -1.10 16.26
C HIS A 219 30.63 -1.73 17.54
N VAL A 220 31.50 -2.18 18.44
CA VAL A 220 31.16 -2.94 19.65
C VAL A 220 30.37 -2.11 20.68
N GLU A 221 30.50 -0.81 20.65
CA GLU A 221 29.87 0.12 21.63
C GLU A 221 28.44 0.55 21.25
N GLN A 222 27.84 -0.07 20.23
CA GLN A 222 26.57 0.41 19.71
C GLN A 222 25.36 -0.21 20.38
N GLU A 223 24.44 0.68 20.73
CA GLU A 223 23.14 0.33 21.29
C GLU A 223 22.10 0.16 20.18
N GLY A 224 21.74 -1.08 19.89
CA GLY A 224 20.62 -1.44 19.02
C GLY A 224 20.90 -1.39 17.49
N PRO A 225 19.92 -1.80 16.69
CA PRO A 225 20.01 -1.85 15.23
C PRO A 225 19.94 -0.46 14.59
N THR A 226 20.46 -0.33 13.36
CA THR A 226 20.12 0.80 12.50
C THR A 226 18.79 0.55 11.79
N VAL A 227 17.82 1.44 11.96
CA VAL A 227 16.53 1.35 11.26
C VAL A 227 16.61 2.12 9.95
N VAL A 228 16.28 1.48 8.82
CA VAL A 228 16.18 2.12 7.51
C VAL A 228 14.72 2.19 7.11
N SER A 229 14.22 3.39 6.90
CA SER A 229 12.82 3.64 6.58
C SER A 229 12.65 4.13 5.14
N CYS A 230 11.77 3.49 4.38
CA CYS A 230 11.40 3.84 3.01
C CYS A 230 9.95 4.30 2.93
N HIS A 231 9.59 5.14 1.95
CA HIS A 231 8.22 5.62 1.82
C HIS A 231 7.22 4.51 1.44
N THR A 232 7.55 3.66 0.46
CA THR A 232 6.62 2.65 -0.07
C THR A 232 7.09 1.22 0.19
N LYS A 233 6.14 0.27 0.19
CA LYS A 233 6.45 -1.16 0.30
C LYS A 233 7.34 -1.66 -0.86
N HIS A 234 7.17 -1.09 -2.05
CA HIS A 234 7.98 -1.46 -3.21
C HIS A 234 9.45 -1.06 -3.04
N LEU A 235 9.70 0.17 -2.57
CA LEU A 235 11.06 0.63 -2.25
C LEU A 235 11.67 -0.19 -1.11
N GLN A 236 10.86 -0.56 -0.11
CA GLN A 236 11.27 -1.44 0.98
C GLN A 236 11.71 -2.82 0.45
N ASP A 237 10.93 -3.41 -0.47
CA ASP A 237 11.25 -4.69 -1.10
C ASP A 237 12.51 -4.58 -1.97
N GLN A 238 12.67 -3.51 -2.75
CA GLN A 238 13.88 -3.26 -3.56
C GLN A 238 15.12 -3.16 -2.67
N LEU A 239 15.09 -2.32 -1.65
CA LEU A 239 16.20 -2.14 -0.72
C LEU A 239 16.60 -3.46 -0.06
N PHE A 240 15.62 -4.23 0.43
CA PHE A 240 15.87 -5.43 1.20
C PHE A 240 16.32 -6.63 0.34
N TYR A 241 15.71 -6.84 -0.84
CA TYR A 241 15.98 -8.03 -1.66
C TYR A 241 17.03 -7.80 -2.75
N LYS A 242 17.37 -6.55 -3.05
CA LYS A 242 18.35 -6.23 -4.10
C LYS A 242 19.55 -5.47 -3.54
N ASP A 243 19.34 -4.27 -3.02
CA ASP A 243 20.42 -3.34 -2.73
C ASP A 243 21.27 -3.80 -1.52
N LEU A 244 20.61 -4.23 -0.44
CA LEU A 244 21.27 -4.71 0.78
C LEU A 244 22.09 -5.99 0.55
N PRO A 245 21.56 -7.07 -0.07
CA PRO A 245 22.36 -8.25 -0.41
C PRO A 245 23.53 -7.92 -1.32
N GLN A 246 23.32 -7.12 -2.35
CA GLN A 246 24.34 -6.75 -3.30
C GLN A 246 25.53 -6.05 -2.61
N LEU A 247 25.28 -5.07 -1.75
CA LEU A 247 26.36 -4.40 -1.02
C LEU A 247 27.06 -5.34 -0.03
N ALA A 248 26.30 -6.14 0.71
CA ALA A 248 26.86 -7.10 1.67
C ALA A 248 27.76 -8.15 0.98
N GLU A 249 27.38 -8.60 -0.21
CA GLU A 249 28.16 -9.53 -1.03
C GLU A 249 29.41 -8.87 -1.58
N THR A 250 29.28 -7.64 -2.09
CA THR A 250 30.41 -6.86 -2.63
C THR A 250 31.47 -6.59 -1.56
N MET A 251 31.06 -6.25 -0.35
CA MET A 251 31.99 -5.99 0.76
C MET A 251 32.46 -7.26 1.49
N ASP A 252 31.84 -8.40 1.24
CA ASP A 252 32.04 -9.68 1.96
C ASP A 252 31.97 -9.52 3.49
N VAL A 253 30.99 -8.77 3.99
CA VAL A 253 30.80 -8.50 5.43
C VAL A 253 29.66 -9.33 6.03
N PRO A 254 29.72 -9.66 7.33
CA PRO A 254 28.64 -10.35 8.03
C PRO A 254 27.47 -9.39 8.29
N VAL A 255 26.30 -9.67 7.72
CA VAL A 255 25.08 -8.87 7.87
C VAL A 255 23.92 -9.73 8.37
N LYS A 256 23.20 -9.23 9.36
CA LYS A 256 21.90 -9.75 9.79
C LYS A 256 20.87 -8.65 9.60
N ALA A 257 20.03 -8.77 8.59
CA ALA A 257 18.99 -7.79 8.31
C ALA A 257 17.61 -8.43 8.38
N VAL A 258 16.62 -7.62 8.78
CA VAL A 258 15.22 -8.02 8.87
C VAL A 258 14.35 -6.94 8.26
N MET A 259 13.43 -7.36 7.38
CA MET A 259 12.38 -6.48 6.86
C MET A 259 11.09 -6.69 7.64
N MET A 260 10.53 -5.62 8.18
CA MET A 260 9.25 -5.66 8.88
C MET A 260 8.21 -4.79 8.18
N LYS A 261 7.06 -5.37 7.90
CA LYS A 261 5.83 -4.68 7.46
C LYS A 261 4.84 -4.60 8.63
N GLY A 262 3.81 -3.77 8.49
CA GLY A 262 2.76 -3.69 9.51
C GLY A 262 2.16 -5.07 9.80
N ARG A 263 1.89 -5.34 11.08
CA ARG A 263 1.44 -6.62 11.64
C ARG A 263 0.31 -7.29 10.87
N ASN A 264 -0.67 -6.50 10.44
CA ASN A 264 -1.83 -6.96 9.67
C ASN A 264 -1.49 -7.47 8.25
N ASN A 265 -0.24 -7.42 7.82
CA ASN A 265 0.20 -8.06 6.58
C ASN A 265 0.55 -9.53 6.77
N TYR A 266 0.76 -10.00 7.99
CA TYR A 266 1.17 -11.38 8.26
C TYR A 266 -0.01 -12.27 8.59
N ILE A 267 -0.09 -13.45 7.93
CA ILE A 267 -1.13 -14.44 8.23
C ILE A 267 -0.92 -15.02 9.63
N CYS A 268 -2.02 -15.17 10.36
CA CYS A 268 -2.07 -15.94 11.60
C CYS A 268 -2.62 -17.35 11.32
N LYS A 269 -1.78 -18.36 11.41
CA LYS A 269 -2.17 -19.76 11.16
C LYS A 269 -3.36 -20.19 12.00
N THR A 270 -3.38 -19.81 13.29
CA THR A 270 -4.48 -20.13 14.21
C THR A 270 -5.81 -19.55 13.72
N ARG A 271 -5.84 -18.26 13.37
CA ARG A 271 -7.05 -17.59 12.88
C ARG A 271 -7.51 -18.16 11.54
N PHE A 272 -6.57 -18.47 10.67
CA PHE A 272 -6.86 -19.07 9.37
C PHE A 272 -7.40 -20.51 9.52
N ASP A 273 -6.80 -21.33 10.39
CA ASP A 273 -7.29 -22.69 10.68
C ASP A 273 -8.70 -22.65 11.28
N TRP A 274 -9.02 -21.65 12.10
CA TRP A 274 -10.38 -21.48 12.61
C TRP A 274 -11.37 -21.10 11.52
N MET A 275 -10.98 -20.16 10.64
CA MET A 275 -11.83 -19.79 9.50
C MET A 275 -12.12 -20.98 8.59
N ILE A 276 -11.13 -21.83 8.34
CA ILE A 276 -11.32 -23.07 7.55
C ILE A 276 -12.23 -24.07 8.31
N ALA A 277 -12.07 -24.20 9.61
CA ALA A 277 -12.91 -25.11 10.41
C ALA A 277 -14.39 -24.66 10.41
N ASP A 278 -14.65 -23.36 10.36
CA ASP A 278 -15.97 -22.77 10.35
C ASP A 278 -16.43 -22.41 8.90
N ALA A 279 -15.93 -23.14 7.88
CA ALA A 279 -16.18 -22.88 6.46
C ALA A 279 -17.67 -22.86 6.07
N ASN A 280 -18.54 -23.55 6.83
CA ASN A 280 -19.99 -23.54 6.64
C ASN A 280 -20.65 -22.17 6.89
N THR A 281 -19.92 -21.21 7.46
CA THR A 281 -20.37 -19.83 7.70
C THR A 281 -19.97 -18.88 6.56
N LEU A 282 -19.16 -19.33 5.60
CA LEU A 282 -18.66 -18.57 4.45
C LEU A 282 -19.57 -18.76 3.25
N ASP A 283 -19.73 -17.70 2.46
CA ASP A 283 -20.39 -17.84 1.16
C ASP A 283 -19.42 -18.45 0.12
N GLU A 284 -19.95 -18.90 -1.03
CA GLU A 284 -19.15 -19.54 -2.08
C GLU A 284 -18.02 -18.65 -2.59
N MET A 285 -18.24 -17.34 -2.70
CA MET A 285 -17.23 -16.39 -3.16
C MET A 285 -16.13 -16.17 -2.11
N ASP A 286 -16.48 -16.26 -0.82
CA ASP A 286 -15.50 -16.21 0.27
C ASP A 286 -14.62 -17.48 0.24
N VAL A 287 -15.23 -18.64 0.03
CA VAL A 287 -14.51 -19.91 -0.14
C VAL A 287 -13.55 -19.85 -1.34
N GLU A 288 -14.02 -19.41 -2.51
CA GLU A 288 -13.17 -19.24 -3.69
C GLU A 288 -12.02 -18.26 -3.46
N ALA A 289 -12.26 -17.17 -2.71
CA ALA A 289 -11.24 -16.15 -2.40
C ALA A 289 -10.14 -16.68 -1.47
N LEU A 290 -10.44 -17.65 -0.61
CA LEU A 290 -9.48 -18.20 0.34
C LEU A 290 -8.67 -19.38 -0.23
N LEU A 291 -9.07 -19.99 -1.34
CA LEU A 291 -8.30 -21.05 -1.99
C LEU A 291 -6.87 -20.62 -2.36
N PRO A 292 -6.63 -19.45 -2.97
CA PRO A 292 -5.27 -18.97 -3.22
C PRO A 292 -4.43 -18.90 -1.93
N VAL A 293 -5.03 -18.49 -0.81
CA VAL A 293 -4.34 -18.39 0.47
C VAL A 293 -3.94 -19.78 0.99
N MET A 294 -4.77 -20.80 0.78
CA MET A 294 -4.46 -22.18 1.17
C MET A 294 -3.23 -22.71 0.42
N PHE A 295 -3.19 -22.51 -0.91
CA PHE A 295 -2.07 -22.95 -1.74
C PHE A 295 -0.82 -22.14 -1.44
N TRP A 296 -0.91 -20.82 -1.33
CA TRP A 296 0.19 -19.95 -0.94
C TRP A 296 0.79 -20.30 0.42
N LEU A 297 -0.05 -20.66 1.41
CA LEU A 297 0.41 -21.03 2.75
C LEU A 297 1.29 -22.28 2.77
N HIS A 298 1.21 -23.13 1.76
CA HIS A 298 2.11 -24.28 1.59
C HIS A 298 3.55 -23.84 1.26
N TRP A 299 3.72 -22.72 0.59
CA TRP A 299 4.99 -22.24 0.04
C TRP A 299 5.63 -21.11 0.82
N THR A 300 4.83 -20.19 1.38
CA THR A 300 5.34 -18.97 1.99
C THR A 300 6.33 -19.25 3.14
N LYS A 301 7.41 -18.47 3.14
CA LYS A 301 8.40 -18.42 4.22
C LYS A 301 8.22 -17.21 5.11
N THR A 302 7.61 -16.14 4.60
CA THR A 302 7.40 -14.86 5.29
C THR A 302 6.08 -14.79 6.03
N GLY A 303 5.04 -15.45 5.52
CA GLY A 303 3.66 -15.28 5.92
C GLY A 303 3.07 -13.90 5.56
N ASP A 304 3.75 -13.11 4.72
CA ASP A 304 3.25 -11.81 4.24
C ASP A 304 2.20 -12.02 3.13
N ILE A 305 0.93 -11.78 3.46
CA ILE A 305 -0.18 -11.99 2.52
C ILE A 305 -0.06 -11.17 1.23
N SER A 306 0.77 -10.12 1.20
CA SER A 306 1.02 -9.36 -0.03
C SER A 306 1.67 -10.18 -1.14
N GLU A 307 2.28 -11.32 -0.81
CA GLU A 307 2.79 -12.30 -1.78
C GLU A 307 1.66 -13.03 -2.54
N CYS A 308 0.45 -13.09 -1.96
CA CYS A 308 -0.69 -13.81 -2.51
C CYS A 308 -1.58 -12.90 -3.37
N SER A 309 -1.11 -12.53 -4.57
CA SER A 309 -1.86 -11.71 -5.52
C SER A 309 -3.21 -12.33 -5.91
N GLY A 310 -3.30 -13.66 -5.97
CA GLY A 310 -4.52 -14.39 -6.25
C GLY A 310 -5.66 -14.05 -5.29
N PHE A 311 -5.35 -13.88 -3.99
CA PHE A 311 -6.31 -13.42 -3.00
C PHE A 311 -6.78 -11.98 -3.27
N PHE A 312 -5.85 -11.06 -3.54
CA PHE A 312 -6.19 -9.64 -3.78
C PHE A 312 -7.01 -9.43 -5.06
N ASN A 313 -6.90 -10.33 -6.05
CA ASN A 313 -7.71 -10.31 -7.26
C ASN A 313 -9.14 -10.87 -7.07
N SER A 314 -9.47 -11.45 -5.90
CA SER A 314 -10.78 -12.04 -5.60
C SER A 314 -11.90 -11.04 -5.29
N ARG A 315 -11.59 -9.76 -5.07
CA ARG A 315 -12.49 -8.69 -4.58
C ARG A 315 -13.06 -8.93 -3.16
N ARG A 316 -12.54 -9.94 -2.42
CA ARG A 316 -12.93 -10.27 -1.03
C ARG A 316 -11.82 -9.92 -0.04
N THR A 317 -11.07 -8.85 -0.31
CA THR A 317 -9.91 -8.43 0.49
C THR A 317 -10.24 -8.08 1.94
N TRP A 318 -11.48 -7.80 2.26
CA TRP A 318 -11.97 -7.58 3.62
C TRP A 318 -11.77 -8.82 4.53
N LEU A 319 -11.77 -10.05 3.96
CA LEU A 319 -11.48 -11.28 4.71
C LEU A 319 -10.10 -11.27 5.36
N LYS A 320 -9.16 -10.48 4.83
CA LYS A 320 -7.81 -10.34 5.39
C LYS A 320 -7.83 -10.04 6.90
N SER A 321 -8.72 -9.16 7.35
CA SER A 321 -8.85 -8.81 8.76
C SER A 321 -9.24 -10.00 9.66
N SER A 322 -9.87 -11.02 9.09
CA SER A 322 -10.33 -12.19 9.83
C SER A 322 -9.24 -13.25 10.05
N PHE A 323 -8.19 -13.28 9.23
CA PHE A 323 -7.15 -14.32 9.31
C PHE A 323 -5.72 -13.78 9.47
N CYS A 324 -5.45 -12.49 9.27
CA CYS A 324 -4.14 -11.92 9.54
C CYS A 324 -3.91 -11.65 11.03
N SER A 325 -2.63 -11.46 11.38
CA SER A 325 -2.20 -11.13 12.74
C SER A 325 -2.76 -9.78 13.18
N GLU A 326 -3.20 -9.68 14.41
CA GLU A 326 -3.92 -8.52 14.92
C GLU A 326 -3.51 -8.23 16.38
N PRO A 327 -3.44 -6.96 16.80
CA PRO A 327 -3.23 -6.61 18.20
C PRO A 327 -4.29 -7.24 19.12
N GLY A 328 -3.95 -7.49 20.37
CA GLY A 328 -4.85 -8.11 21.34
C GLY A 328 -5.04 -9.63 21.18
N PHE A 329 -5.02 -10.15 19.94
CA PHE A 329 -5.19 -11.58 19.67
C PHE A 329 -3.90 -12.40 19.84
N CYS A 330 -2.75 -11.90 19.38
CA CYS A 330 -1.48 -12.63 19.40
C CYS A 330 -0.82 -12.52 20.79
N THR A 331 -1.10 -13.47 21.66
CA THR A 331 -0.34 -13.67 22.91
C THR A 331 0.75 -14.71 22.71
N GLY A 332 1.81 -14.66 23.53
CA GLY A 332 2.87 -15.66 23.52
C GLY A 332 2.31 -17.08 23.73
N GLU A 333 1.29 -17.22 24.53
CA GLU A 333 0.63 -18.47 24.86
C GLU A 333 -0.11 -19.11 23.67
N ILE A 334 -0.88 -18.32 22.91
CA ILE A 334 -1.54 -18.79 21.68
C ILE A 334 -0.51 -19.09 20.60
N CYS A 335 0.47 -18.22 20.40
CA CYS A 335 1.47 -18.36 19.35
C CYS A 335 2.42 -19.55 19.60
N ASN A 336 2.73 -19.87 20.87
CA ASN A 336 3.59 -21.00 21.22
C ASN A 336 2.91 -22.37 20.97
N ARG A 337 1.57 -22.44 21.04
CA ARG A 337 0.81 -23.66 20.69
C ARG A 337 0.87 -23.99 19.20
N HIS A 338 0.98 -22.97 18.36
CA HIS A 338 1.11 -23.11 16.92
C HIS A 338 2.57 -22.93 16.49
N ARG A 339 3.32 -24.04 16.42
CA ARG A 339 4.69 -24.03 15.90
C ARG A 339 4.71 -23.35 14.51
N GLY A 340 5.60 -22.35 14.32
CA GLY A 340 5.78 -21.68 13.05
C GLY A 340 4.90 -20.44 12.84
N CYS A 341 4.57 -19.70 13.89
CA CYS A 341 3.99 -18.37 13.78
C CYS A 341 4.98 -17.43 13.06
N TYR A 342 4.63 -16.96 11.86
CA TYR A 342 5.48 -16.10 11.04
C TYR A 342 5.81 -14.78 11.72
N TYR A 343 4.81 -14.10 12.27
CA TYR A 343 5.03 -12.83 12.97
C TYR A 343 5.84 -13.00 14.25
N GLY A 344 5.64 -14.10 14.99
CA GLY A 344 6.44 -14.43 16.18
C GLY A 344 7.91 -14.69 15.85
N GLN A 345 8.18 -15.43 14.76
CA GLN A 345 9.55 -15.68 14.29
C GLN A 345 10.21 -14.38 13.81
N LEU A 346 9.47 -13.53 13.11
CA LEU A 346 9.93 -12.21 12.69
C LEU A 346 10.31 -11.36 13.92
N ARG A 347 9.45 -11.30 14.93
CA ARG A 347 9.73 -10.57 16.18
C ARG A 347 11.00 -11.05 16.87
N GLN A 348 11.26 -12.36 16.90
CA GLN A 348 12.50 -12.91 17.45
C GLN A 348 13.73 -12.53 16.62
N ALA A 349 13.58 -12.50 15.27
CA ALA A 349 14.66 -12.12 14.38
C ALA A 349 15.06 -10.65 14.53
N LEU A 350 14.09 -9.73 14.79
CA LEU A 350 14.36 -8.30 15.01
C LEU A 350 15.37 -8.04 16.11
N TYR A 351 15.29 -8.77 17.24
CA TYR A 351 16.23 -8.60 18.36
C TYR A 351 17.66 -9.03 18.07
N ARG A 352 17.88 -9.71 16.93
CA ARG A 352 19.21 -10.15 16.50
C ARG A 352 19.68 -9.41 15.24
N ALA A 353 18.88 -8.48 14.74
CA ALA A 353 19.18 -7.74 13.53
C ALA A 353 20.19 -6.62 13.77
N HIS A 354 21.10 -6.43 12.84
CA HIS A 354 21.96 -5.25 12.74
C HIS A 354 21.25 -4.11 12.00
N THR A 355 20.45 -4.46 11.00
CA THR A 355 19.70 -3.52 10.18
C THR A 355 18.24 -3.96 10.10
N ILE A 356 17.32 -3.04 10.35
CA ILE A 356 15.88 -3.28 10.24
C ILE A 356 15.31 -2.36 9.17
N VAL A 357 14.65 -2.95 8.17
CA VAL A 357 14.02 -2.22 7.08
C VAL A 357 12.52 -2.12 7.32
N VAL A 358 11.99 -0.89 7.38
CA VAL A 358 10.58 -0.58 7.62
C VAL A 358 10.06 0.44 6.61
N ASN A 359 8.76 0.74 6.63
CA ASN A 359 8.22 1.90 5.93
C ASN A 359 7.97 3.07 6.92
N HIS A 360 7.80 4.29 6.39
CA HIS A 360 7.58 5.49 7.21
C HIS A 360 6.39 5.35 8.16
N SER A 361 5.29 4.74 7.72
CA SER A 361 4.12 4.54 8.59
C SER A 361 4.44 3.68 9.80
N LEU A 362 5.22 2.60 9.62
CA LEU A 362 5.61 1.73 10.73
C LEU A 362 6.62 2.41 11.66
N LEU A 363 7.57 3.18 11.10
CA LEU A 363 8.52 3.98 11.87
C LEU A 363 7.80 4.99 12.77
N LEU A 364 6.82 5.72 12.22
CA LEU A 364 6.04 6.71 12.95
C LEU A 364 5.07 6.06 13.95
N THR A 365 4.54 4.86 13.63
CA THR A 365 3.77 4.07 14.61
C THR A 365 4.62 3.68 15.81
N GLU A 366 5.88 3.26 15.59
CA GLU A 366 6.83 2.96 16.68
C GLU A 366 7.20 4.21 17.49
N ALA A 367 7.30 5.38 16.83
CA ALA A 367 7.55 6.65 17.50
C ALA A 367 6.39 7.04 18.42
N ASP A 368 5.14 6.87 17.96
CA ASP A 368 3.91 7.19 18.72
C ASP A 368 3.63 6.16 19.81
N ARG A 369 3.79 4.89 19.50
CA ARG A 369 3.48 3.74 20.38
C ARG A 369 4.63 2.74 20.36
N PRO A 370 5.65 2.93 21.20
CA PRO A 370 6.84 2.07 21.24
C PRO A 370 6.53 0.61 21.57
N GLY A 371 7.38 -0.31 21.07
CA GLY A 371 7.39 -1.73 21.44
C GLY A 371 7.16 -2.71 20.29
N PHE A 372 7.07 -2.23 19.04
CA PHE A 372 7.06 -3.12 17.86
C PHE A 372 8.46 -3.49 17.42
N LEU A 373 9.39 -2.54 17.51
CA LEU A 373 10.81 -2.73 17.21
C LEU A 373 11.62 -2.91 18.50
N PRO A 374 12.82 -3.50 18.45
CA PRO A 374 13.81 -3.38 19.50
C PRO A 374 14.15 -1.89 19.73
N GLU A 375 14.70 -1.56 20.90
CA GLU A 375 15.23 -0.21 21.12
C GLU A 375 16.31 0.12 20.09
N PHE A 376 16.22 1.30 19.52
CA PHE A 376 17.16 1.83 18.54
C PHE A 376 17.31 3.35 18.72
N ASN A 377 18.49 3.85 18.40
CA ASN A 377 18.82 5.29 18.46
C ASN A 377 19.43 5.81 17.14
N ALA A 378 19.48 4.95 16.11
CA ALA A 378 19.99 5.30 14.79
C ALA A 378 18.95 5.00 13.71
N VAL A 379 18.68 6.00 12.85
CA VAL A 379 17.71 5.86 11.78
C VAL A 379 18.18 6.54 10.49
N ILE A 380 17.87 5.90 9.36
CA ILE A 380 17.99 6.48 8.03
C ILE A 380 16.58 6.58 7.45
N VAL A 381 16.16 7.75 7.02
CA VAL A 381 14.87 7.99 6.38
C VAL A 381 15.13 8.32 4.92
N ASP A 382 14.88 7.36 4.04
CA ASP A 382 14.99 7.54 2.60
C ASP A 382 13.68 8.11 2.03
N GLU A 383 13.79 8.95 1.00
CA GLU A 383 12.68 9.77 0.47
C GLU A 383 12.01 10.62 1.58
N ALA A 384 12.85 11.27 2.39
CA ALA A 384 12.45 12.01 3.60
C ALA A 384 11.45 13.15 3.32
N HIS A 385 11.34 13.64 2.08
CA HIS A 385 10.30 14.60 1.69
C HIS A 385 8.86 14.08 1.96
N ASN A 386 8.68 12.75 2.05
CA ASN A 386 7.40 12.13 2.37
C ASN A 386 7.14 11.95 3.88
N LEU A 387 8.11 12.27 4.74
CA LEU A 387 7.99 12.02 6.19
C LEU A 387 6.83 12.81 6.80
N VAL A 388 6.70 14.10 6.45
CA VAL A 388 5.63 14.98 6.93
C VAL A 388 4.26 14.48 6.51
N LYS A 389 4.11 14.08 5.23
CA LYS A 389 2.86 13.51 4.73
C LYS A 389 2.50 12.21 5.45
N SER A 390 3.49 11.34 5.68
CA SER A 390 3.30 10.10 6.42
C SER A 390 2.92 10.36 7.89
N ALA A 391 3.41 11.45 8.49
CA ALA A 391 3.04 11.86 9.84
C ALA A 391 1.57 12.31 9.91
N TYR A 392 1.10 13.10 8.95
CA TYR A 392 -0.32 13.45 8.88
C TYR A 392 -1.21 12.21 8.76
N ASP A 393 -0.84 11.23 7.92
CA ASP A 393 -1.59 9.98 7.76
C ASP A 393 -1.58 9.14 9.06
N GLN A 394 -0.48 9.15 9.82
CA GLN A 394 -0.32 8.41 11.07
C GLN A 394 -1.12 9.01 12.23
N PHE A 395 -1.12 10.35 12.36
CA PHE A 395 -1.76 11.04 13.48
C PHE A 395 -3.22 11.43 13.20
N LYS A 396 -3.73 11.15 11.99
CA LYS A 396 -5.13 11.37 11.63
C LYS A 396 -6.04 10.49 12.47
N VAL A 397 -7.10 11.08 13.00
CA VAL A 397 -8.20 10.36 13.67
C VAL A 397 -9.38 10.26 12.71
N GLU A 398 -9.92 9.05 12.56
CA GLU A 398 -11.06 8.77 11.72
C GLU A 398 -12.09 7.92 12.46
N TRP A 399 -13.37 8.24 12.27
CA TRP A 399 -14.47 7.40 12.70
C TRP A 399 -15.50 7.26 11.59
N ASN A 400 -16.06 6.04 11.41
CA ASN A 400 -17.06 5.75 10.41
C ASN A 400 -18.02 4.64 10.86
N GLU A 401 -19.24 4.63 10.26
CA GLU A 401 -20.29 3.65 10.52
C GLU A 401 -19.83 2.20 10.36
N LYS A 402 -19.00 1.94 9.33
CA LYS A 402 -18.56 0.57 8.99
C LYS A 402 -17.65 -0.04 10.03
N GLY A 403 -16.67 0.74 10.51
CA GLY A 403 -15.76 0.28 11.55
C GLY A 403 -16.48 -0.09 12.83
N THR A 404 -17.42 0.78 13.26
CA THR A 404 -18.24 0.54 14.44
C THR A 404 -19.17 -0.64 14.23
N SER A 405 -19.86 -0.74 13.10
CA SER A 405 -20.73 -1.87 12.76
C SER A 405 -19.96 -3.20 12.72
N PHE A 406 -18.75 -3.20 12.15
CA PHE A 406 -17.90 -4.39 12.13
C PHE A 406 -17.51 -4.84 13.54
N LEU A 407 -17.14 -3.90 14.42
CA LEU A 407 -16.85 -4.22 15.82
C LEU A 407 -18.08 -4.81 16.50
N LEU A 408 -19.24 -4.16 16.41
CA LEU A 408 -20.48 -4.64 17.01
C LEU A 408 -20.83 -6.07 16.55
N GLN A 409 -20.66 -6.36 15.25
CA GLN A 409 -20.84 -7.71 14.72
C GLN A 409 -19.81 -8.72 15.26
N SER A 410 -18.58 -8.28 15.54
CA SER A 410 -17.52 -9.17 16.05
C SER A 410 -17.69 -9.54 17.52
N VAL A 411 -18.38 -8.71 18.29
CA VAL A 411 -18.66 -8.94 19.72
C VAL A 411 -20.09 -9.42 19.99
N ASP A 412 -20.96 -9.47 18.97
CA ASP A 412 -22.33 -9.97 19.05
C ASP A 412 -22.34 -11.51 19.18
N PRO A 413 -22.76 -12.10 20.31
CA PRO A 413 -22.78 -13.54 20.48
C PRO A 413 -23.65 -14.30 19.46
N ALA A 414 -24.68 -13.64 18.91
CA ALA A 414 -25.59 -14.25 17.95
C ALA A 414 -25.10 -14.16 16.49
N HIS A 415 -24.09 -13.34 16.19
CA HIS A 415 -23.62 -13.15 14.83
C HIS A 415 -22.72 -14.32 14.36
N PRO A 416 -22.84 -14.81 13.12
CA PRO A 416 -22.01 -15.91 12.61
C PRO A 416 -20.51 -15.72 12.77
N ARG A 417 -20.01 -14.49 12.66
CA ARG A 417 -18.59 -14.15 12.84
C ARG A 417 -18.08 -14.37 14.27
N SER A 418 -18.95 -14.33 15.27
CA SER A 418 -18.63 -14.54 16.70
C SER A 418 -19.07 -15.91 17.22
N MET A 419 -19.57 -16.79 16.36
CA MET A 419 -20.11 -18.10 16.74
C MET A 419 -19.11 -18.93 17.55
N ARG A 420 -17.81 -18.82 17.25
CA ARG A 420 -16.77 -19.58 17.94
C ARG A 420 -16.64 -19.18 19.42
N TRP A 421 -16.57 -17.90 19.75
CA TRP A 421 -16.46 -17.49 21.13
C TRP A 421 -17.78 -17.70 21.90
N ASN A 422 -18.91 -17.62 21.23
CA ASN A 422 -20.20 -17.99 21.79
C ASN A 422 -20.24 -19.49 22.17
N ASN A 423 -19.73 -20.38 21.30
CA ASN A 423 -19.61 -21.81 21.62
C ASN A 423 -18.68 -22.05 22.81
N ILE A 424 -17.56 -21.32 22.89
CA ILE A 424 -16.64 -21.37 24.03
C ILE A 424 -17.35 -20.86 25.30
N LEU A 425 -18.08 -19.77 25.27
CA LEU A 425 -18.86 -19.26 26.39
C LEU A 425 -19.91 -20.25 26.86
N GLN A 426 -20.60 -20.95 25.96
CA GLN A 426 -21.55 -22.01 26.30
C GLN A 426 -20.89 -23.20 27.04
N GLN A 427 -19.71 -23.61 26.57
CA GLN A 427 -18.93 -24.65 27.24
C GLN A 427 -18.47 -24.23 28.64
N ILE A 428 -18.08 -22.98 28.80
CA ILE A 428 -17.68 -22.38 30.07
C ILE A 428 -18.84 -22.29 31.05
N ASN A 429 -20.04 -22.00 30.61
CA ASN A 429 -21.20 -21.86 31.49
C ASN A 429 -21.55 -23.15 32.28
N ASN A 430 -21.21 -24.29 31.68
CA ASN A 430 -21.34 -25.56 32.41
C ASN A 430 -20.46 -25.63 33.65
N ILE A 431 -19.57 -24.68 33.85
CA ILE A 431 -18.53 -24.67 34.90
C ILE A 431 -18.62 -23.43 35.78
N THR A 432 -18.95 -22.25 35.18
CA THR A 432 -19.12 -20.97 35.88
C THR A 432 -20.50 -20.45 35.61
N PRO A 433 -21.49 -20.72 36.48
CA PRO A 433 -22.87 -20.16 36.36
C PRO A 433 -22.81 -18.62 36.29
N GLY A 434 -23.62 -18.03 35.44
CA GLY A 434 -23.72 -16.58 35.25
C GLY A 434 -23.06 -16.04 33.95
N VAL A 435 -22.22 -16.79 33.29
CA VAL A 435 -21.61 -16.37 31.99
C VAL A 435 -22.64 -16.32 30.87
N ILE A 436 -23.69 -17.18 30.93
CA ILE A 436 -24.81 -17.12 29.97
C ILE A 436 -25.59 -15.82 30.14
N GLN A 437 -25.89 -15.40 31.39
CA GLN A 437 -26.57 -14.15 31.62
C GLN A 437 -25.78 -12.97 31.05
N LEU A 438 -24.46 -12.93 31.24
CA LEU A 438 -23.60 -11.90 30.63
C LEU A 438 -23.60 -11.95 29.09
N ARG A 439 -23.68 -13.14 28.52
CA ARG A 439 -23.82 -13.31 27.06
C ARG A 439 -25.12 -12.68 26.56
N ASP A 440 -26.24 -12.98 27.24
CA ASP A 440 -27.55 -12.47 26.82
C ASP A 440 -27.63 -10.96 27.01
N GLU A 441 -27.13 -10.42 28.16
CA GLU A 441 -26.98 -8.99 28.40
C GLU A 441 -26.14 -8.31 27.30
N LEU A 442 -25.02 -8.93 26.87
CA LEU A 442 -24.16 -8.43 25.82
C LEU A 442 -24.88 -8.43 24.46
N GLN A 443 -25.60 -9.48 24.13
CA GLN A 443 -26.39 -9.57 22.89
C GLN A 443 -27.43 -8.45 22.80
N ASP A 444 -28.16 -8.21 23.88
CA ASP A 444 -29.18 -7.15 23.96
C ASP A 444 -28.52 -5.75 23.86
N ALA A 445 -27.40 -5.55 24.55
CA ALA A 445 -26.67 -4.29 24.47
C ALA A 445 -26.12 -4.03 23.04
N VAL A 446 -25.60 -5.06 22.37
CA VAL A 446 -25.14 -4.93 20.98
C VAL A 446 -26.30 -4.59 20.06
N LYS A 447 -27.45 -5.27 20.18
CA LYS A 447 -28.61 -5.01 19.34
C LYS A 447 -29.17 -3.59 19.56
N SER A 448 -29.24 -3.13 20.80
CA SER A 448 -29.62 -1.76 21.11
C SER A 448 -28.67 -0.74 20.54
N THR A 449 -27.33 -0.97 20.68
CA THR A 449 -26.31 -0.08 20.17
C THR A 449 -26.25 -0.06 18.62
N GLN A 450 -26.55 -1.16 17.96
CA GLN A 450 -26.72 -1.18 16.49
C GLN A 450 -27.90 -0.30 16.05
N GLY A 451 -28.99 -0.28 16.80
CA GLY A 451 -30.12 0.66 16.63
C GLY A 451 -29.65 2.10 16.79
N ALA A 452 -28.99 2.41 17.91
CA ALA A 452 -28.49 3.76 18.20
C ALA A 452 -27.46 4.24 17.13
N LEU A 453 -26.60 3.35 16.64
CA LEU A 453 -25.68 3.68 15.53
C LEU A 453 -26.44 4.06 14.25
N LYS A 454 -27.47 3.31 13.91
CA LYS A 454 -28.30 3.58 12.74
C LYS A 454 -29.04 4.91 12.88
N ASP A 455 -29.60 5.20 14.05
CA ASP A 455 -30.35 6.42 14.33
C ASP A 455 -29.42 7.65 14.32
N PHE A 456 -28.25 7.57 14.96
CA PHE A 456 -27.23 8.61 14.89
C PHE A 456 -26.78 8.89 13.46
N MET A 457 -26.49 7.85 12.68
CA MET A 457 -26.06 8.03 11.29
C MET A 457 -27.19 8.58 10.41
N GLN A 458 -28.42 8.25 10.68
CA GLN A 458 -29.55 8.81 9.94
C GLN A 458 -29.73 10.30 10.29
N ALA A 459 -29.74 10.66 11.57
CA ALA A 459 -29.83 12.05 12.01
C ALA A 459 -28.65 12.90 11.45
N LEU A 460 -27.43 12.35 11.45
CA LEU A 460 -26.27 13.02 10.90
C LEU A 460 -26.39 13.24 9.37
N ARG A 461 -26.98 12.30 8.64
CA ARG A 461 -27.26 12.46 7.19
C ARG A 461 -28.29 13.54 6.94
N ASP A 462 -29.39 13.51 7.67
CA ASP A 462 -30.49 14.46 7.52
C ASP A 462 -30.04 15.89 7.81
N ASP A 463 -29.22 16.11 8.84
CA ASP A 463 -28.65 17.42 9.17
C ASP A 463 -27.62 17.91 8.13
N ASN A 464 -26.95 17.00 7.44
CA ASN A 464 -25.89 17.34 6.48
C ASN A 464 -26.27 17.09 5.01
N GLU A 465 -27.51 16.75 4.70
CA GLU A 465 -27.96 16.41 3.35
C GLU A 465 -27.64 17.53 2.33
N THR A 466 -27.81 18.79 2.72
CA THR A 466 -27.58 19.96 1.87
C THR A 466 -26.08 20.25 1.62
N ARG A 467 -25.18 19.69 2.43
CA ARG A 467 -23.71 19.90 2.29
C ARG A 467 -23.09 19.01 1.23
N PHE A 468 -23.76 17.92 0.85
CA PHE A 468 -23.24 16.96 -0.12
C PHE A 468 -24.14 16.88 -1.35
N ASN A 469 -23.54 16.82 -2.54
CA ASN A 469 -24.28 16.82 -3.80
C ASN A 469 -24.12 15.48 -4.54
N PRO A 470 -25.19 14.68 -4.69
CA PRO A 470 -25.11 13.37 -5.35
C PRO A 470 -24.68 13.45 -6.82
N ALA A 471 -24.84 14.60 -7.49
CA ALA A 471 -24.40 14.80 -8.86
C ALA A 471 -22.89 15.05 -9.00
N LYS A 472 -22.21 15.40 -7.90
CA LYS A 472 -20.74 15.61 -7.91
C LYS A 472 -20.03 14.28 -7.65
N GLN A 473 -19.09 13.94 -8.51
CA GLN A 473 -18.22 12.76 -8.32
C GLN A 473 -17.31 12.90 -7.10
N TYR A 474 -16.85 14.13 -6.80
CA TYR A 474 -16.05 14.48 -5.63
C TYR A 474 -16.84 15.43 -4.76
N GLN A 475 -17.04 15.03 -3.52
CA GLN A 475 -17.72 15.85 -2.53
C GLN A 475 -16.74 16.84 -1.90
N GLU A 476 -17.26 18.00 -1.54
CA GLU A 476 -16.53 18.93 -0.68
C GLU A 476 -16.40 18.31 0.70
N LYS A 477 -15.31 18.63 1.41
CA LYS A 477 -15.03 18.18 2.77
C LYS A 477 -15.24 19.35 3.72
N PRO A 478 -16.46 19.54 4.26
CA PRO A 478 -16.75 20.69 5.11
C PRO A 478 -15.93 20.68 6.39
N ILE A 479 -15.15 21.75 6.60
CA ILE A 479 -14.39 21.99 7.83
C ILE A 479 -15.36 22.46 8.92
N LEU A 480 -15.22 21.89 10.12
CA LEU A 480 -16.08 22.17 11.26
C LEU A 480 -15.42 23.29 12.11
N GLY A 481 -16.00 24.49 12.06
CA GLY A 481 -15.50 25.62 12.87
C GLY A 481 -15.80 25.48 14.37
N SER A 482 -16.91 24.78 14.72
CA SER A 482 -17.26 24.43 16.10
C SER A 482 -17.93 23.06 16.11
N ILE A 483 -17.28 22.07 16.70
CA ILE A 483 -17.83 20.72 16.80
C ILE A 483 -19.10 20.69 17.62
N ASN A 484 -19.16 21.45 18.73
CA ASN A 484 -20.35 21.54 19.59
C ASN A 484 -21.58 22.02 18.83
N LYS A 485 -21.42 23.02 17.94
CA LYS A 485 -22.55 23.54 17.13
C LYS A 485 -22.97 22.55 16.05
N VAL A 486 -22.04 21.83 15.47
CA VAL A 486 -22.32 20.86 14.39
C VAL A 486 -23.05 19.63 14.95
N TYR A 487 -22.70 19.17 16.13
CA TYR A 487 -23.34 18.00 16.72
C TYR A 487 -24.54 18.32 17.62
N ALA A 488 -24.82 19.61 17.89
CA ALA A 488 -25.99 20.01 18.70
C ALA A 488 -27.33 19.42 18.19
N PRO A 489 -27.64 19.39 16.88
CA PRO A 489 -28.89 18.81 16.38
C PRO A 489 -29.00 17.28 16.58
N VAL A 490 -27.88 16.58 16.72
CA VAL A 490 -27.81 15.10 16.81
C VAL A 490 -27.26 14.63 18.17
N THR A 491 -27.33 15.52 19.20
CA THR A 491 -26.71 15.25 20.50
C THR A 491 -27.35 14.05 21.19
N VAL A 492 -28.67 13.88 21.09
CA VAL A 492 -29.39 12.79 21.78
C VAL A 492 -28.96 11.44 21.20
N GLU A 493 -28.92 11.31 19.86
CA GLU A 493 -28.56 10.10 19.16
C GLU A 493 -27.07 9.78 19.40
N LEU A 494 -26.21 10.80 19.44
CA LEU A 494 -24.79 10.66 19.73
C LEU A 494 -24.56 10.15 21.17
N LEU A 495 -25.24 10.73 22.16
CA LEU A 495 -25.14 10.30 23.56
C LEU A 495 -25.69 8.87 23.74
N THR A 496 -26.79 8.53 23.07
CA THR A 496 -27.36 7.18 23.09
C THR A 496 -26.37 6.15 22.51
N LEU A 497 -25.72 6.49 21.39
CA LEU A 497 -24.68 5.64 20.81
C LEU A 497 -23.49 5.44 21.76
N LYS A 498 -23.00 6.53 22.38
CA LYS A 498 -21.89 6.46 23.34
C LYS A 498 -22.22 5.60 24.54
N GLN A 499 -23.37 5.81 25.16
CA GLN A 499 -23.83 5.00 26.29
C GLN A 499 -23.94 3.52 25.92
N GLY A 500 -24.40 3.22 24.69
CA GLY A 500 -24.45 1.86 24.19
C GLY A 500 -23.06 1.24 24.06
N LEU A 501 -22.10 1.97 23.50
CA LEU A 501 -20.71 1.52 23.36
C LEU A 501 -20.04 1.30 24.73
N GLU A 502 -20.24 2.22 25.68
CA GLU A 502 -19.72 2.10 27.05
C GLU A 502 -20.35 0.91 27.80
N SER A 503 -21.63 0.66 27.60
CA SER A 503 -22.34 -0.51 28.18
C SER A 503 -21.74 -1.81 27.67
N ILE A 504 -21.48 -1.91 26.35
CA ILE A 504 -20.81 -3.07 25.75
C ILE A 504 -19.39 -3.23 26.31
N PHE A 505 -18.63 -2.13 26.39
CA PHE A 505 -17.30 -2.14 26.99
C PHE A 505 -17.30 -2.72 28.40
N PHE A 506 -18.22 -2.24 29.26
CA PHE A 506 -18.37 -2.72 30.63
C PHE A 506 -18.72 -4.23 30.70
N LEU A 507 -19.63 -4.69 29.83
CA LEU A 507 -20.04 -6.10 29.76
C LEU A 507 -18.89 -6.98 29.26
N LEU A 508 -18.10 -6.53 28.29
CA LEU A 508 -16.89 -7.22 27.83
C LEU A 508 -15.84 -7.31 28.95
N GLU A 509 -15.64 -6.22 29.71
CA GLU A 509 -14.71 -6.21 30.84
C GLU A 509 -15.17 -7.15 31.97
N LYS A 510 -16.47 -7.16 32.28
CA LYS A 510 -17.07 -8.06 33.27
C LYS A 510 -16.93 -9.53 32.82
N THR A 511 -17.17 -9.82 31.53
CA THR A 511 -16.97 -11.16 30.96
C THR A 511 -15.50 -11.56 31.03
N ARG A 512 -14.57 -10.66 30.70
CA ARG A 512 -13.14 -10.89 30.81
C ARG A 512 -12.70 -11.22 32.23
N LYS A 513 -13.18 -10.49 33.23
CA LYS A 513 -12.90 -10.80 34.65
C LYS A 513 -13.38 -12.20 35.03
N SER A 514 -14.61 -12.58 34.64
CA SER A 514 -15.14 -13.93 34.90
C SER A 514 -14.31 -15.03 34.22
N VAL A 515 -13.74 -14.74 33.05
CA VAL A 515 -12.84 -15.67 32.34
C VAL A 515 -11.47 -15.77 33.04
N LEU A 516 -10.94 -14.67 33.61
CA LEU A 516 -9.67 -14.67 34.34
C LEU A 516 -9.72 -15.52 35.62
N GLU A 517 -10.87 -15.70 36.23
CA GLU A 517 -11.10 -16.53 37.42
C GLU A 517 -11.10 -18.04 37.08
N MET A 518 -11.02 -18.41 35.83
CA MET A 518 -11.04 -19.80 35.38
C MET A 518 -9.63 -20.40 35.33
N ASP A 519 -9.59 -21.75 35.37
CA ASP A 519 -8.32 -22.49 35.25
C ASP A 519 -7.61 -22.22 33.89
N PRO A 520 -6.41 -21.60 33.89
CA PRO A 520 -5.67 -21.33 32.68
C PRO A 520 -5.26 -22.57 31.88
N ALA A 521 -5.27 -23.76 32.50
CA ALA A 521 -4.92 -25.01 31.82
C ALA A 521 -5.96 -25.46 30.77
N ARG A 522 -7.10 -24.82 30.72
CA ARG A 522 -8.12 -25.11 29.69
C ARG A 522 -7.66 -24.67 28.32
N THR A 523 -7.86 -25.52 27.35
CA THR A 523 -7.38 -25.32 25.97
C THR A 523 -8.00 -24.09 25.31
N ASP A 524 -9.19 -23.67 25.73
CA ASP A 524 -9.96 -22.57 25.12
C ASP A 524 -9.77 -21.23 25.83
N TYR A 525 -9.23 -21.22 27.05
CA TYR A 525 -8.98 -20.02 27.86
C TYR A 525 -8.19 -18.92 27.13
N PRO A 526 -7.00 -19.20 26.56
CA PRO A 526 -6.22 -18.16 25.88
C PRO A 526 -6.93 -17.55 24.67
N VAL A 527 -7.72 -18.35 23.99
CA VAL A 527 -8.51 -17.92 22.82
C VAL A 527 -9.57 -16.91 23.22
N LEU A 528 -10.38 -17.26 24.21
CA LEU A 528 -11.46 -16.41 24.70
C LEU A 528 -10.91 -15.12 25.29
N HIS A 529 -9.87 -15.21 26.11
CA HIS A 529 -9.21 -14.03 26.68
C HIS A 529 -8.70 -13.08 25.60
N SER A 530 -8.06 -13.59 24.53
CA SER A 530 -7.59 -12.76 23.42
C SER A 530 -8.71 -12.12 22.61
N ILE A 531 -9.84 -12.79 22.43
CA ILE A 531 -11.01 -12.22 21.74
C ILE A 531 -11.58 -11.06 22.58
N LEU A 532 -11.69 -11.23 23.89
CA LEU A 532 -12.19 -10.20 24.78
C LEU A 532 -11.24 -9.00 24.89
N ASP A 533 -9.93 -9.24 25.04
CA ASP A 533 -8.90 -8.18 25.04
C ASP A 533 -8.94 -7.36 23.75
N ARG A 534 -9.07 -8.02 22.61
CA ARG A 534 -9.21 -7.33 21.32
C ARG A 534 -10.51 -6.53 21.25
N GLY A 535 -11.63 -7.09 21.67
CA GLY A 535 -12.90 -6.40 21.72
C GLY A 535 -12.81 -5.12 22.54
N LEU A 536 -12.20 -5.19 23.72
CA LEU A 536 -11.96 -4.05 24.62
C LEU A 536 -11.02 -3.01 23.99
N GLU A 537 -9.88 -3.41 23.41
CA GLU A 537 -8.93 -2.50 22.77
C GLU A 537 -9.58 -1.74 21.60
N THR A 538 -10.30 -2.47 20.74
CA THR A 538 -10.99 -1.85 19.58
C THR A 538 -12.12 -0.95 20.04
N MET A 539 -12.89 -1.35 21.07
CA MET A 539 -13.96 -0.53 21.65
C MET A 539 -13.40 0.76 22.24
N THR A 540 -12.31 0.67 23.00
CA THR A 540 -11.58 1.84 23.54
C THR A 540 -11.16 2.79 22.42
N THR A 541 -10.61 2.26 21.35
CA THR A 541 -10.18 3.04 20.18
C THR A 541 -11.37 3.77 19.54
N ILE A 542 -12.50 3.10 19.34
CA ILE A 542 -13.70 3.68 18.73
C ILE A 542 -14.30 4.77 19.65
N ILE A 543 -14.44 4.49 20.94
CA ILE A 543 -14.96 5.45 21.91
C ILE A 543 -14.07 6.70 21.96
N ASN A 544 -12.75 6.51 22.11
CA ASN A 544 -11.79 7.63 22.16
C ASN A 544 -11.80 8.45 20.86
N SER A 545 -11.88 7.80 19.71
CA SER A 545 -12.00 8.50 18.42
C SER A 545 -13.28 9.30 18.34
N LEU A 546 -14.42 8.73 18.76
CA LEU A 546 -15.71 9.41 18.76
C LEU A 546 -15.70 10.61 19.71
N VAL A 547 -15.18 10.46 20.94
CA VAL A 547 -15.01 11.56 21.91
C VAL A 547 -14.10 12.65 21.34
N ARG A 548 -12.94 12.30 20.76
CA ARG A 548 -12.03 13.26 20.12
C ARG A 548 -12.69 14.05 19.00
N LEU A 549 -13.51 13.39 18.19
CA LEU A 549 -14.14 13.97 17.01
C LEU A 549 -15.40 14.79 17.32
N THR A 550 -16.05 14.58 18.47
CA THR A 550 -17.36 15.18 18.78
C THR A 550 -17.40 16.05 20.04
N GLU A 551 -16.43 15.95 20.95
CA GLU A 551 -16.43 16.66 22.23
C GLU A 551 -15.18 17.50 22.48
N GLN A 552 -14.03 17.06 22.01
CA GLN A 552 -12.74 17.67 22.31
C GLN A 552 -12.30 18.58 21.17
N GLN A 553 -12.74 19.83 21.18
CA GLN A 553 -12.24 20.83 20.24
C GLN A 553 -10.88 21.36 20.71
N ASP A 554 -9.88 21.20 19.87
CA ASP A 554 -8.50 21.60 20.10
C ASP A 554 -8.08 22.59 18.99
N PRO A 555 -7.51 23.75 19.32
CA PRO A 555 -7.13 24.75 18.34
C PRO A 555 -6.02 24.30 17.38
N ASP A 556 -5.22 23.30 17.78
CA ASP A 556 -4.14 22.75 16.96
C ASP A 556 -4.62 21.64 16.02
N TRP A 557 -5.93 21.34 16.06
CA TRP A 557 -6.54 20.32 15.22
C TRP A 557 -7.56 20.92 14.26
N VAL A 558 -7.64 20.34 13.07
CA VAL A 558 -8.72 20.56 12.11
C VAL A 558 -9.69 19.40 12.13
N TYR A 559 -10.99 19.69 12.10
CA TYR A 559 -12.09 18.73 12.11
C TYR A 559 -12.90 18.89 10.83
N TRP A 560 -13.29 17.77 10.18
CA TRP A 560 -14.09 17.83 8.97
C TRP A 560 -14.93 16.56 8.78
N LEU A 561 -15.93 16.66 7.89
CA LEU A 561 -16.72 15.53 7.42
C LEU A 561 -16.29 15.13 6.01
N GLU A 562 -16.32 13.83 5.73
CA GLU A 562 -16.23 13.30 4.36
C GLU A 562 -17.52 12.55 4.04
N GLY A 563 -18.13 12.84 2.87
CA GLY A 563 -19.33 12.19 2.38
C GLY A 563 -19.07 11.43 1.09
N GLU A 564 -19.57 10.20 0.99
CA GLU A 564 -19.50 9.39 -0.22
C GLU A 564 -20.86 8.81 -0.56
N PHE A 565 -21.35 9.06 -1.80
CA PHE A 565 -22.58 8.41 -2.25
C PHE A 565 -22.29 7.02 -2.79
N ARG A 566 -22.98 6.01 -2.23
CA ARG A 566 -22.83 4.61 -2.67
C ARG A 566 -24.13 4.07 -3.24
N HIS A 567 -24.00 3.31 -4.32
CA HIS A 567 -25.11 2.59 -4.94
C HIS A 567 -25.27 1.23 -4.28
N TYR A 568 -26.45 0.99 -3.74
CA TYR A 568 -26.86 -0.33 -3.23
C TYR A 568 -27.89 -0.92 -4.20
N GLY A 569 -27.66 -2.12 -4.68
CA GLY A 569 -28.39 -2.99 -5.64
C GLY A 569 -29.80 -2.66 -6.15
N THR A 570 -30.54 -1.75 -5.53
CA THR A 570 -31.90 -1.32 -5.90
C THR A 570 -31.95 0.07 -6.56
N GLY A 571 -30.79 0.61 -7.02
CA GLY A 571 -30.74 1.94 -7.64
C GLY A 571 -30.82 3.13 -6.64
N ARG A 572 -30.94 2.87 -5.34
CA ARG A 572 -30.92 3.91 -4.31
C ARG A 572 -29.47 4.26 -3.96
N GLN A 573 -29.18 5.57 -3.98
CA GLN A 573 -27.92 6.11 -3.46
C GLN A 573 -28.08 6.36 -1.95
N LYS A 574 -27.10 5.93 -1.16
CA LYS A 574 -27.01 6.26 0.28
C LYS A 574 -25.75 7.08 0.50
N LEU A 575 -25.87 8.16 1.25
CA LEU A 575 -24.74 8.98 1.70
C LEU A 575 -24.07 8.30 2.90
N ASP A 576 -22.79 7.90 2.73
CA ASP A 576 -21.94 7.46 3.83
C ASP A 576 -21.16 8.68 4.32
N ILE A 577 -21.27 9.00 5.63
CA ILE A 577 -20.51 10.10 6.25
C ILE A 577 -19.46 9.50 7.18
N SER A 578 -18.25 10.02 7.12
CA SER A 578 -17.17 9.76 8.07
C SER A 578 -16.68 11.05 8.72
N LEU A 579 -16.27 10.95 9.98
CA LEU A 579 -15.76 12.03 10.81
C LEU A 579 -14.23 11.95 10.82
N HIS A 580 -13.57 13.08 10.67
CA HIS A 580 -12.11 13.15 10.59
C HIS A 580 -11.57 14.31 11.43
N ALA A 581 -10.40 14.09 12.00
CA ALA A 581 -9.58 15.15 12.59
C ALA A 581 -8.10 14.87 12.37
N SER A 582 -7.31 15.93 12.27
CA SER A 582 -5.86 15.85 12.18
C SER A 582 -5.21 17.07 12.79
N LEU A 583 -3.94 16.95 13.19
CA LEU A 583 -3.12 18.09 13.55
C LEU A 583 -3.05 19.06 12.36
N ILE A 584 -3.08 20.36 12.63
CA ILE A 584 -2.85 21.41 11.62
C ILE A 584 -1.38 21.44 11.25
N ASP A 585 -0.49 21.28 12.24
CA ASP A 585 0.95 21.14 12.04
C ASP A 585 1.48 19.92 12.81
N VAL A 586 2.30 19.10 12.16
CA VAL A 586 2.91 17.91 12.76
C VAL A 586 4.34 18.13 13.24
N ALA A 587 4.92 19.32 13.04
CA ALA A 587 6.32 19.62 13.32
C ALA A 587 6.68 19.36 14.79
N GLU A 588 5.94 19.92 15.74
CA GLU A 588 6.17 19.71 17.16
C GLU A 588 5.95 18.25 17.61
N THR A 589 5.00 17.56 16.98
CA THR A 589 4.77 16.14 17.26
C THR A 589 5.95 15.31 16.78
N LEU A 590 6.44 15.52 15.56
CA LEU A 590 7.63 14.85 15.04
C LEU A 590 8.86 15.12 15.92
N LYS A 591 9.06 16.38 16.31
CA LYS A 591 10.13 16.81 17.21
C LYS A 591 10.09 16.03 18.52
N GLY A 592 8.91 15.99 19.17
CA GLY A 592 8.72 15.42 20.51
C GLY A 592 8.73 13.89 20.54
N THR A 593 8.06 13.24 19.57
CA THR A 593 7.88 11.78 19.59
C THR A 593 8.97 11.03 18.84
N PHE A 594 9.51 11.60 17.75
CA PHE A 594 10.47 10.93 16.89
C PHE A 594 11.90 11.44 17.10
N PHE A 595 12.19 12.72 16.81
CA PHE A 595 13.59 13.19 16.77
C PHE A 595 14.26 13.18 18.14
N LYS A 596 13.55 13.49 19.23
CA LYS A 596 14.11 13.46 20.61
C LYS A 596 14.64 12.09 21.04
N ARG A 597 14.23 11.01 20.37
CA ARG A 597 14.65 9.63 20.68
C ARG A 597 15.86 9.18 19.86
N MET A 598 16.28 9.98 18.89
CA MET A 598 17.35 9.61 17.95
C MET A 598 18.65 10.29 18.34
N ASP A 599 19.70 9.50 18.56
CA ASP A 599 21.08 10.02 18.68
C ASP A 599 21.68 10.26 17.29
N HIS A 600 21.29 9.42 16.30
CA HIS A 600 21.81 9.47 14.95
C HIS A 600 20.65 9.38 13.94
N CYS A 601 20.48 10.43 13.15
CA CYS A 601 19.42 10.47 12.15
C CYS A 601 19.94 10.98 10.81
N VAL A 602 19.70 10.24 9.72
CA VAL A 602 19.98 10.68 8.35
C VAL A 602 18.66 10.81 7.60
N LEU A 603 18.30 12.04 7.23
CA LEU A 603 17.14 12.34 6.40
C LEU A 603 17.62 12.61 4.97
N THR A 604 17.33 11.75 4.03
CA THR A 604 17.82 11.86 2.65
C THR A 604 16.72 11.82 1.61
N SER A 605 16.85 12.65 0.60
CA SER A 605 15.96 12.65 -0.58
C SER A 605 16.64 13.33 -1.76
N ALA A 606 16.08 13.19 -2.95
CA ALA A 606 16.51 13.92 -4.14
C ALA A 606 15.97 15.37 -4.19
N THR A 607 14.99 15.72 -3.34
CA THR A 607 14.28 16.99 -3.40
C THR A 607 13.89 17.44 -1.99
N LEU A 608 14.73 18.21 -1.33
CA LEU A 608 14.47 18.81 0.00
C LEU A 608 14.62 20.33 -0.04
N LYS A 609 15.52 20.85 -0.89
CA LYS A 609 15.81 22.26 -1.04
C LYS A 609 14.76 22.99 -1.88
N ILE A 610 14.48 24.23 -1.50
CA ILE A 610 13.72 25.19 -2.27
C ILE A 610 14.48 26.51 -2.29
N ASN A 611 14.69 27.09 -3.48
CA ASN A 611 15.51 28.30 -3.64
C ASN A 611 16.86 28.18 -2.90
N ASP A 612 17.54 27.05 -3.08
CA ASP A 612 18.85 26.73 -2.47
C ASP A 612 18.88 26.68 -0.94
N SER A 613 17.73 26.64 -0.28
CA SER A 613 17.61 26.51 1.18
C SER A 613 16.90 25.23 1.60
N PHE A 614 17.30 24.69 2.77
CA PHE A 614 16.61 23.60 3.47
C PHE A 614 15.54 24.14 4.45
N ASP A 615 15.39 25.43 4.65
CA ASP A 615 14.55 26.06 5.68
C ASP A 615 13.09 25.56 5.62
N TYR A 616 12.56 25.35 4.42
CA TYR A 616 11.22 24.81 4.27
C TYR A 616 11.08 23.41 4.88
N PHE A 617 12.00 22.51 4.55
CA PHE A 617 12.00 21.14 5.07
C PHE A 617 12.23 21.10 6.60
N LEU A 618 13.20 21.87 7.08
CA LEU A 618 13.51 21.95 8.51
C LEU A 618 12.30 22.44 9.32
N ARG A 619 11.64 23.51 8.91
CA ARG A 619 10.43 24.04 9.55
C ARG A 619 9.29 23.02 9.54
N ARG A 620 9.04 22.36 8.40
CA ARG A 620 7.96 21.36 8.27
C ARG A 620 8.18 20.11 9.14
N THR A 621 9.42 19.82 9.49
CA THR A 621 9.79 18.68 10.34
C THR A 621 10.03 19.08 11.80
N GLY A 622 10.03 20.37 12.14
CA GLY A 622 10.33 20.88 13.47
C GLY A 622 11.82 20.83 13.82
N LEU A 623 12.69 20.92 12.82
CA LEU A 623 14.15 20.90 12.97
C LEU A 623 14.81 22.26 12.78
N ASP A 624 14.05 23.32 12.55
CA ASP A 624 14.55 24.67 12.28
C ASP A 624 15.21 25.33 13.53
N ASP A 625 14.85 24.90 14.73
CA ASP A 625 15.42 25.30 16.01
C ASP A 625 16.22 24.19 16.71
N TRP A 626 16.63 23.15 15.97
CA TRP A 626 17.36 22.01 16.54
C TRP A 626 18.87 22.24 16.52
N ASP A 627 19.57 22.13 17.68
CA ASP A 627 20.97 22.54 17.86
C ASP A 627 21.98 21.76 17.01
N ASN A 628 21.71 20.50 16.67
CA ASN A 628 22.67 19.60 15.98
C ASN A 628 22.15 19.10 14.62
N VAL A 629 21.69 20.01 13.76
CA VAL A 629 21.31 19.69 12.37
C VAL A 629 22.43 20.10 11.43
N GLN A 630 22.87 19.15 10.60
CA GLN A 630 23.80 19.41 9.51
C GLN A 630 23.09 19.20 8.17
N THR A 631 23.13 20.21 7.31
CA THR A 631 22.52 20.15 5.97
C THR A 631 23.60 20.03 4.90
N MET A 632 23.43 19.12 3.96
CA MET A 632 24.38 18.91 2.84
C MET A 632 23.63 18.66 1.52
N GLU A 633 24.27 19.09 0.44
CA GLU A 633 23.80 18.81 -0.92
C GLU A 633 24.87 18.06 -1.69
N PHE A 634 24.45 17.00 -2.41
CA PHE A 634 25.28 16.25 -3.33
C PHE A 634 24.58 16.18 -4.70
N LEU A 635 25.19 16.86 -5.68
CA LEU A 635 24.61 16.98 -7.00
C LEU A 635 24.55 15.61 -7.73
N SER A 636 23.55 15.46 -8.58
CA SER A 636 23.41 14.35 -9.51
C SER A 636 24.64 14.23 -10.41
N PRO A 637 25.08 13.01 -10.77
CA PRO A 637 26.15 12.80 -11.74
C PRO A 637 25.74 13.03 -13.21
N PHE A 638 24.45 13.28 -13.45
CA PHE A 638 23.92 13.40 -14.81
C PHE A 638 24.17 14.77 -15.44
N HIS A 639 24.44 14.77 -16.74
CA HIS A 639 24.65 15.99 -17.55
C HIS A 639 23.32 16.46 -18.17
N TYR A 640 22.38 16.92 -17.32
CA TYR A 640 21.04 17.26 -17.73
C TYR A 640 20.96 18.24 -18.90
N MET A 641 21.89 19.19 -19.00
CA MET A 641 21.96 20.16 -20.12
C MET A 641 22.14 19.48 -21.50
N GLU A 642 22.78 18.31 -21.52
CA GLU A 642 23.03 17.54 -22.75
C GLU A 642 21.94 16.44 -22.95
N GLN A 643 21.35 15.97 -21.85
CA GLN A 643 20.43 14.82 -21.86
C GLN A 643 18.98 15.21 -22.01
N VAL A 644 18.59 16.46 -21.66
CA VAL A 644 17.18 16.87 -21.61
C VAL A 644 16.94 18.14 -22.38
N ASN A 645 15.99 18.09 -23.30
CA ASN A 645 15.40 19.27 -23.94
C ASN A 645 14.10 19.67 -23.18
N TYR A 646 14.13 20.83 -22.54
CA TYR A 646 12.98 21.35 -21.79
C TYR A 646 12.17 22.34 -22.67
N HIS A 647 10.95 21.95 -23.02
CA HIS A 647 10.00 22.78 -23.77
C HIS A 647 8.90 23.27 -22.85
N GLN A 648 8.76 24.59 -22.72
CA GLN A 648 7.75 25.24 -21.89
C GLN A 648 6.72 25.96 -22.76
N TYR A 649 5.45 25.63 -22.57
CA TYR A 649 4.38 26.37 -23.23
C TYR A 649 4.27 27.79 -22.68
N GLY A 650 4.35 28.79 -23.60
CA GLY A 650 4.25 30.23 -23.31
C GLY A 650 3.08 30.92 -23.99
N GLY A 651 2.20 30.16 -24.69
CA GLY A 651 1.04 30.72 -25.38
C GLY A 651 -0.05 31.26 -24.44
N GLY A 652 -0.96 32.04 -24.98
CA GLY A 652 -2.00 32.74 -24.21
C GLY A 652 -3.18 31.88 -23.74
N ARG A 653 -3.28 30.60 -24.18
CA ARG A 653 -4.35 29.67 -23.79
C ARG A 653 -4.01 28.94 -22.49
N VAL A 654 -5.04 28.59 -21.72
CA VAL A 654 -4.89 27.76 -20.53
C VAL A 654 -5.11 26.29 -20.92
N LEU A 655 -4.07 25.62 -21.41
CA LEU A 655 -4.14 24.26 -21.97
C LEU A 655 -4.57 23.20 -20.96
N SER A 656 -4.42 23.46 -19.68
CA SER A 656 -4.82 22.53 -18.62
C SER A 656 -6.32 22.21 -18.56
N ASN A 657 -7.13 22.85 -19.41
CA ASN A 657 -8.57 22.59 -19.51
C ASN A 657 -8.98 22.20 -20.94
N GLU A 658 -8.04 21.95 -21.84
CA GLU A 658 -8.29 21.67 -23.27
C GLU A 658 -7.85 20.22 -23.61
N PRO A 659 -8.69 19.21 -23.36
CA PRO A 659 -8.34 17.79 -23.60
C PRO A 659 -8.03 17.50 -25.07
N GLU A 660 -8.70 18.18 -26.01
CA GLU A 660 -8.49 18.06 -27.45
C GLU A 660 -7.08 18.51 -27.85
N TYR A 661 -6.64 19.68 -27.37
CA TYR A 661 -5.31 20.20 -27.66
C TYR A 661 -4.22 19.29 -27.09
N ILE A 662 -4.42 18.79 -25.86
CA ILE A 662 -3.47 17.85 -25.23
C ILE A 662 -3.40 16.56 -26.05
N ALA A 663 -4.54 16.04 -26.51
CA ALA A 663 -4.60 14.87 -27.37
C ALA A 663 -3.90 15.10 -28.71
N ASP A 664 -4.10 16.29 -29.34
CA ASP A 664 -3.41 16.66 -30.58
C ASP A 664 -1.88 16.70 -30.42
N LEU A 665 -1.42 17.34 -29.36
CA LEU A 665 0.01 17.39 -29.03
C LEU A 665 0.60 15.98 -28.83
N VAL A 666 -0.05 15.15 -28.00
CA VAL A 666 0.43 13.79 -27.73
C VAL A 666 0.44 12.95 -29.00
N TYR A 667 -0.60 13.04 -29.81
CA TYR A 667 -0.69 12.35 -31.09
C TYR A 667 0.41 12.82 -32.07
N TYR A 668 0.62 14.14 -32.18
CA TYR A 668 1.70 14.70 -32.99
C TYR A 668 3.08 14.19 -32.56
N LEU A 669 3.40 14.24 -31.27
CA LEU A 669 4.68 13.78 -30.72
C LEU A 669 4.87 12.27 -30.93
N HIS A 670 3.80 11.49 -30.74
CA HIS A 670 3.83 10.05 -30.98
C HIS A 670 4.15 9.72 -32.44
N LYS A 671 3.52 10.42 -33.39
CA LYS A 671 3.78 10.22 -34.83
C LYS A 671 5.15 10.74 -35.27
N LYS A 672 5.63 11.85 -34.68
CA LYS A 672 6.90 12.48 -35.05
C LYS A 672 8.10 11.74 -34.52
N PHE A 673 8.05 11.26 -33.27
CA PHE A 673 9.21 10.71 -32.60
C PHE A 673 9.18 9.20 -32.44
N GLU A 674 8.02 8.54 -32.52
CA GLU A 674 7.83 7.11 -32.32
C GLU A 674 8.43 6.57 -30.99
N LYS A 675 8.43 7.43 -29.95
CA LYS A 675 9.03 7.18 -28.64
C LYS A 675 7.98 6.98 -27.56
N ARG A 676 8.40 6.45 -26.42
CA ARG A 676 7.52 6.31 -25.26
C ARG A 676 7.22 7.65 -24.61
N ILE A 677 5.94 7.90 -24.40
CA ILE A 677 5.41 9.16 -23.87
C ILE A 677 4.71 8.90 -22.55
N MET A 678 5.03 9.69 -21.51
CA MET A 678 4.25 9.75 -20.28
C MET A 678 3.62 11.13 -20.14
N VAL A 679 2.32 11.17 -19.89
CA VAL A 679 1.58 12.39 -19.61
C VAL A 679 1.08 12.38 -18.17
N LEU A 680 1.51 13.37 -17.39
CA LEU A 680 1.15 13.54 -16.01
C LEU A 680 0.03 14.56 -15.84
N PHE A 681 -1.12 14.07 -15.36
CA PHE A 681 -2.31 14.85 -15.07
C PHE A 681 -2.47 15.11 -13.58
N THR A 682 -2.99 16.27 -13.23
CA THR A 682 -3.39 16.60 -11.83
C THR A 682 -4.85 16.25 -11.56
N ALA A 683 -5.68 16.03 -12.61
CA ALA A 683 -7.11 15.74 -12.51
C ALA A 683 -7.50 14.51 -13.33
N ARG A 684 -8.18 13.55 -12.68
CA ARG A 684 -8.66 12.31 -13.34
C ARG A 684 -9.66 12.57 -14.46
N LYS A 685 -10.50 13.60 -14.31
CA LYS A 685 -11.48 13.96 -15.35
C LYS A 685 -10.76 14.36 -16.63
N LEU A 686 -9.81 15.29 -16.56
CA LEU A 686 -9.03 15.73 -17.72
C LEU A 686 -8.27 14.56 -18.36
N LEU A 687 -7.69 13.64 -17.56
CA LEU A 687 -7.07 12.42 -18.07
C LEU A 687 -8.05 11.58 -18.88
N SER A 688 -9.26 11.34 -18.34
CA SER A 688 -10.27 10.51 -19.02
C SER A 688 -10.77 11.19 -20.30
N ASP A 689 -11.06 12.50 -20.25
CA ASP A 689 -11.53 13.27 -21.39
C ASP A 689 -10.45 13.30 -22.51
N THR A 690 -9.16 13.51 -22.14
CA THR A 690 -8.04 13.45 -23.09
C THR A 690 -7.87 12.04 -23.69
N ALA A 691 -8.03 10.99 -22.89
CA ALA A 691 -7.94 9.60 -23.38
C ALA A 691 -9.08 9.28 -24.38
N GLU A 692 -10.26 9.87 -24.21
CA GLU A 692 -11.37 9.75 -25.14
C GLU A 692 -11.05 10.48 -26.45
N CYS A 693 -10.55 11.73 -26.38
CA CYS A 693 -10.10 12.48 -27.55
C CYS A 693 -8.97 11.75 -28.32
N MET A 694 -8.07 11.03 -27.62
CA MET A 694 -7.04 10.21 -28.28
C MET A 694 -7.63 9.07 -29.11
N ARG A 695 -8.72 8.44 -28.65
CA ARG A 695 -9.39 7.35 -29.39
C ARG A 695 -10.10 7.82 -30.65
N ASP A 696 -10.46 9.10 -30.70
CA ASP A 696 -11.12 9.72 -31.85
C ASP A 696 -10.12 10.17 -32.92
N LYS A 697 -8.81 10.10 -32.67
CA LYS A 697 -7.78 10.40 -33.68
C LYS A 697 -7.71 9.30 -34.76
N PRO A 698 -7.19 9.64 -35.97
CA PRO A 698 -6.85 8.62 -36.95
C PRO A 698 -6.00 7.53 -36.30
N ASP A 699 -6.34 6.25 -36.51
CA ASP A 699 -5.72 5.09 -35.83
C ASP A 699 -5.80 5.11 -34.29
N GLY A 700 -6.62 5.99 -33.70
CA GLY A 700 -6.67 6.23 -32.25
C GLY A 700 -7.00 4.98 -31.41
N ARG A 701 -7.75 4.03 -31.97
CA ARG A 701 -8.09 2.74 -31.32
C ARG A 701 -6.94 1.75 -31.33
N ASP A 702 -6.01 1.88 -32.27
CA ASP A 702 -4.84 1.00 -32.43
C ASP A 702 -3.59 1.57 -31.73
N LEU A 703 -3.68 2.80 -31.21
CA LEU A 703 -2.58 3.40 -30.45
C LEU A 703 -2.32 2.61 -29.13
N PRO A 704 -1.05 2.38 -28.78
CA PRO A 704 -0.68 1.72 -27.54
C PRO A 704 -0.86 2.66 -26.32
N LEU A 705 -2.10 3.07 -26.06
CA LEU A 705 -2.49 4.00 -25.00
C LEU A 705 -2.85 3.25 -23.71
N PHE A 706 -2.09 3.51 -22.64
CA PHE A 706 -2.26 2.96 -21.31
C PHE A 706 -2.68 4.08 -20.35
N ALA A 707 -3.97 4.22 -20.11
CA ALA A 707 -4.52 5.29 -19.28
C ALA A 707 -4.95 4.77 -17.90
N GLN A 708 -4.68 5.53 -16.84
CA GLN A 708 -5.10 5.26 -15.47
C GLN A 708 -6.58 5.61 -15.28
N ILE A 709 -7.46 4.91 -15.98
CA ILE A 709 -8.92 5.02 -15.88
C ILE A 709 -9.48 3.94 -14.95
N ARG A 710 -10.79 4.03 -14.64
CA ARG A 710 -11.48 3.09 -13.75
C ARG A 710 -11.36 1.65 -14.29
N GLY A 711 -10.84 0.74 -13.48
CA GLY A 711 -10.62 -0.67 -13.85
C GLY A 711 -9.22 -1.01 -14.37
N ALA A 712 -8.38 -0.03 -14.69
CA ALA A 712 -7.00 -0.27 -15.10
C ALA A 712 -6.11 -0.52 -13.87
N SER A 713 -5.31 -1.58 -13.90
CA SER A 713 -4.34 -1.87 -12.86
C SER A 713 -2.98 -1.24 -13.17
N ARG A 714 -2.32 -0.64 -12.16
CA ARG A 714 -0.98 -0.06 -12.32
C ARG A 714 0.06 -1.05 -12.86
N PRO A 715 0.16 -2.31 -12.36
CA PRO A 715 1.06 -3.31 -12.96
C PRO A 715 0.75 -3.60 -14.43
N GLY A 716 -0.53 -3.65 -14.81
CA GLY A 716 -0.94 -3.85 -16.20
C GLY A 716 -0.50 -2.71 -17.12
N ILE A 717 -0.61 -1.45 -16.65
CA ILE A 717 -0.16 -0.26 -17.38
C ILE A 717 1.36 -0.34 -17.61
N ILE A 718 2.14 -0.61 -16.56
CA ILE A 718 3.60 -0.71 -16.63
C ILE A 718 4.03 -1.85 -17.58
N LYS A 719 3.39 -3.03 -17.47
CA LYS A 719 3.66 -4.16 -18.36
C LYS A 719 3.34 -3.80 -19.84
N GLY A 720 2.27 -3.04 -20.06
CA GLY A 720 1.92 -2.52 -21.39
C GLY A 720 3.01 -1.61 -21.96
N MET A 721 3.54 -0.69 -21.16
CA MET A 721 4.64 0.20 -21.56
C MET A 721 5.91 -0.57 -21.91
N HIS A 722 6.27 -1.59 -21.13
CA HIS A 722 7.45 -2.43 -21.42
C HIS A 722 7.35 -3.14 -22.78
N ARG A 723 6.15 -3.57 -23.17
CA ARG A 723 5.92 -4.34 -24.41
C ARG A 723 5.87 -3.47 -25.67
N ASN A 724 5.55 -2.20 -25.51
CA ASN A 724 5.35 -1.30 -26.65
C ASN A 724 6.44 -0.24 -26.69
N PRO A 725 7.33 -0.25 -27.70
CA PRO A 725 8.45 0.67 -27.82
C PRO A 725 8.02 2.13 -28.08
N ASN A 726 6.77 2.37 -28.44
CA ASN A 726 6.16 3.67 -28.63
C ASN A 726 4.89 3.86 -27.76
N GLY A 727 4.84 3.18 -26.59
CA GLY A 727 3.70 3.24 -25.68
C GLY A 727 3.42 4.64 -25.16
N ILE A 728 2.14 4.95 -24.95
CA ILE A 728 1.66 6.20 -24.38
C ILE A 728 1.03 5.92 -23.02
N LEU A 729 1.53 6.54 -21.96
CA LEU A 729 1.01 6.38 -20.61
C LEU A 729 0.35 7.66 -20.12
N PHE A 730 -0.92 7.58 -19.70
CA PHE A 730 -1.62 8.66 -19.01
C PHE A 730 -1.74 8.33 -17.53
N GLY A 731 -1.07 9.13 -16.66
CA GLY A 731 -1.01 8.90 -15.23
C GLY A 731 -1.41 10.12 -14.38
N THR A 732 -1.85 9.87 -13.14
CA THR A 732 -2.08 10.88 -12.12
C THR A 732 -1.06 10.77 -10.99
N ASN A 733 -1.32 11.37 -9.83
CA ASN A 733 -0.40 11.45 -8.68
C ASN A 733 0.34 10.14 -8.34
N SER A 734 -0.26 8.98 -8.52
CA SER A 734 0.40 7.69 -8.25
C SER A 734 1.54 7.35 -9.22
N PHE A 735 1.64 8.04 -10.35
CA PHE A 735 2.73 7.94 -11.30
C PHE A 735 3.78 9.06 -11.15
N TRP A 736 3.49 10.10 -10.35
CA TRP A 736 4.49 11.09 -9.95
C TRP A 736 5.51 10.51 -8.99
N GLU A 737 5.09 9.60 -8.10
CA GLU A 737 5.92 8.96 -7.09
C GLU A 737 5.97 7.44 -7.31
N GLY A 738 7.13 6.80 -7.19
CA GLY A 738 7.25 5.34 -7.06
C GLY A 738 7.07 4.48 -8.32
N VAL A 739 7.15 5.04 -9.53
CA VAL A 739 7.32 4.25 -10.78
C VAL A 739 8.74 4.39 -11.26
N ASP A 740 9.43 3.28 -11.41
CA ASP A 740 10.75 3.22 -12.04
C ASP A 740 10.58 2.78 -13.49
N LEU A 741 10.93 3.67 -14.43
CA LEU A 741 10.91 3.45 -15.87
C LEU A 741 12.29 3.84 -16.44
N PRO A 742 13.31 3.00 -16.21
CA PRO A 742 14.67 3.31 -16.62
C PRO A 742 14.88 3.16 -18.14
N GLY A 743 15.86 3.89 -18.65
CA GLY A 743 16.29 3.81 -20.04
C GLY A 743 15.21 4.32 -21.01
N ASP A 744 15.11 3.67 -22.12
CA ASP A 744 14.15 3.98 -23.19
C ASP A 744 12.67 3.75 -22.84
N LEU A 745 12.38 3.32 -21.60
CA LEU A 745 10.99 3.18 -21.12
C LEU A 745 10.28 4.53 -20.91
N LEU A 746 11.02 5.64 -20.85
CA LEU A 746 10.47 6.98 -20.81
C LEU A 746 11.41 7.96 -21.53
N GLU A 747 10.97 8.46 -22.67
CA GLU A 747 11.75 9.38 -23.49
C GLU A 747 11.09 10.76 -23.68
N ILE A 748 9.74 10.85 -23.51
CA ILE A 748 9.00 12.11 -23.53
C ILE A 748 8.11 12.17 -22.31
N LEU A 749 8.32 13.19 -21.47
CA LEU A 749 7.53 13.45 -20.28
C LEU A 749 6.75 14.76 -20.43
N ILE A 750 5.43 14.68 -20.37
CA ILE A 750 4.53 15.85 -20.50
C ILE A 750 3.87 16.12 -19.16
N LEU A 751 4.06 17.34 -18.65
CA LEU A 751 3.38 17.85 -17.48
C LEU A 751 2.25 18.80 -17.92
N VAL A 752 1.00 18.36 -17.69
CA VAL A 752 -0.17 19.13 -18.17
C VAL A 752 -0.41 20.39 -17.32
N LYS A 753 -0.21 20.30 -16.01
CA LYS A 753 -0.47 21.39 -15.07
C LYS A 753 0.49 21.31 -13.88
N LEU A 754 0.91 22.47 -13.36
CA LEU A 754 1.68 22.51 -12.12
C LEU A 754 0.94 21.79 -10.96
N PRO A 755 1.63 20.91 -10.21
CA PRO A 755 1.02 20.01 -9.22
C PRO A 755 0.71 20.71 -7.88
N PHE A 756 -0.02 21.82 -7.92
CA PHE A 756 -0.54 22.46 -6.72
C PHE A 756 -1.54 21.55 -6.02
N ASP A 757 -1.50 21.58 -4.71
CA ASP A 757 -2.54 20.95 -3.88
C ASP A 757 -3.90 21.62 -4.11
N VAL A 758 -4.97 20.89 -3.80
CA VAL A 758 -6.33 21.44 -3.86
C VAL A 758 -6.54 22.34 -2.63
N PRO A 759 -6.72 23.65 -2.80
CA PRO A 759 -6.79 24.59 -1.66
C PRO A 759 -7.97 24.33 -0.71
N SER A 760 -9.01 23.65 -1.18
CA SER A 760 -10.21 23.31 -0.37
C SER A 760 -10.04 22.05 0.48
N GLU A 761 -8.96 21.30 0.32
CA GLU A 761 -8.68 20.15 1.20
C GLU A 761 -8.47 20.63 2.64
N PRO A 762 -9.10 20.00 3.64
CA PRO A 762 -9.15 20.48 5.02
C PRO A 762 -7.78 20.78 5.63
N LEU A 763 -6.81 19.87 5.46
CA LEU A 763 -5.45 20.05 5.98
C LEU A 763 -4.74 21.23 5.29
N ILE A 764 -4.83 21.31 3.98
CA ILE A 764 -4.21 22.35 3.16
C ILE A 764 -4.74 23.72 3.56
N LYS A 765 -6.07 23.83 3.64
CA LYS A 765 -6.75 25.07 4.02
C LYS A 765 -6.41 25.49 5.44
N SER A 766 -6.50 24.56 6.40
CA SER A 766 -6.24 24.88 7.82
C SER A 766 -4.78 25.24 8.07
N TYR A 767 -3.82 24.59 7.41
CA TYR A 767 -2.41 24.96 7.50
C TYR A 767 -2.14 26.33 6.84
N SER A 768 -2.77 26.59 5.68
CA SER A 768 -2.69 27.92 5.04
C SER A 768 -3.28 29.03 5.91
N ASP A 769 -4.41 28.77 6.55
CA ASP A 769 -5.04 29.71 7.49
C ASP A 769 -4.18 29.89 8.76
N HIS A 770 -3.50 28.83 9.21
CA HIS A 770 -2.56 28.89 10.34
C HIS A 770 -1.39 29.83 10.03
N ILE A 771 -0.72 29.65 8.87
CA ILE A 771 0.36 30.54 8.43
C ILE A 771 -0.14 31.99 8.36
N SER A 772 -1.30 32.22 7.73
CA SER A 772 -1.84 33.56 7.53
C SER A 772 -2.17 34.25 8.87
N ARG A 773 -2.67 33.52 9.87
CA ARG A 773 -2.94 34.04 11.22
C ARG A 773 -1.66 34.47 11.95
N HIS A 774 -0.52 33.86 11.63
CA HIS A 774 0.78 34.24 12.17
C HIS A 774 1.51 35.30 11.32
N GLY A 775 0.80 35.93 10.36
CA GLY A 775 1.32 37.01 9.53
C GLY A 775 2.15 36.55 8.32
N GLY A 776 2.22 35.24 8.06
CA GLY A 776 2.91 34.67 6.91
C GLY A 776 2.08 34.69 5.62
N ASN A 777 2.73 34.40 4.51
CA ASN A 777 2.11 34.23 3.20
C ASN A 777 2.01 32.73 2.85
N SER A 778 0.82 32.16 3.05
CA SER A 778 0.60 30.72 2.86
C SER A 778 0.89 30.21 1.44
N PHE A 779 0.72 31.07 0.42
CA PHE A 779 1.08 30.70 -0.94
C PHE A 779 2.60 30.56 -1.12
N MET A 780 3.37 31.52 -0.62
CA MET A 780 4.83 31.54 -0.74
C MET A 780 5.52 30.57 0.21
N GLU A 781 4.95 30.37 1.40
CA GLU A 781 5.58 29.59 2.47
C GLU A 781 5.15 28.11 2.48
N TYR A 782 4.07 27.75 1.76
CA TYR A 782 3.54 26.38 1.71
C TYR A 782 3.19 25.90 0.30
N SER A 783 2.20 26.55 -0.37
CA SER A 783 1.66 26.00 -1.61
C SER A 783 2.69 25.94 -2.73
N LEU A 784 3.49 26.96 -2.88
CA LEU A 784 4.52 27.08 -3.90
C LEU A 784 5.70 26.13 -3.65
N PRO A 785 6.25 26.04 -2.44
CA PRO A 785 7.26 25.04 -2.07
C PRO A 785 6.84 23.60 -2.36
N GLU A 786 5.66 23.19 -1.92
CA GLU A 786 5.13 21.83 -2.17
C GLU A 786 4.99 21.55 -3.67
N CYS A 787 4.50 22.52 -4.43
CA CYS A 787 4.38 22.42 -5.87
C CYS A 787 5.76 22.28 -6.55
N ALA A 788 6.77 23.06 -6.11
CA ALA A 788 8.13 23.01 -6.66
C ALA A 788 8.82 21.66 -6.39
N ILE A 789 8.67 21.10 -5.20
CA ILE A 789 9.18 19.76 -4.86
C ILE A 789 8.60 18.71 -5.83
N ARG A 790 7.28 18.69 -5.99
CA ARG A 790 6.61 17.73 -6.89
C ARG A 790 6.98 17.94 -8.36
N PHE A 791 7.12 19.17 -8.79
CA PHE A 791 7.57 19.50 -10.15
C PHE A 791 8.97 18.91 -10.41
N ARG A 792 9.93 19.10 -9.51
CA ARG A 792 11.27 18.49 -9.57
C ARG A 792 11.22 16.97 -9.55
N GLN A 793 10.33 16.37 -8.74
CA GLN A 793 10.14 14.93 -8.69
C GLN A 793 9.60 14.38 -10.02
N GLY A 794 8.65 15.09 -10.64
CA GLY A 794 8.16 14.75 -11.96
C GLY A 794 9.29 14.75 -13.00
N PHE A 795 10.06 15.82 -13.06
CA PHE A 795 11.23 15.93 -13.95
C PHE A 795 12.25 14.80 -13.73
N GLY A 796 12.57 14.48 -12.48
CA GLY A 796 13.50 13.43 -12.11
C GLY A 796 13.11 12.01 -12.54
N ARG A 797 11.95 11.83 -13.20
CA ARG A 797 11.54 10.55 -13.81
C ARG A 797 12.20 10.31 -15.16
N LEU A 798 12.58 11.38 -15.85
CA LEU A 798 13.05 11.30 -17.23
C LEU A 798 14.46 10.70 -17.35
N ILE A 799 15.36 11.06 -16.44
CA ILE A 799 16.76 10.62 -16.46
C ILE A 799 17.06 9.75 -15.25
N ARG A 800 17.50 8.52 -15.50
CA ARG A 800 17.84 7.49 -14.52
C ARG A 800 19.27 6.96 -14.65
N THR A 801 19.79 7.02 -15.85
CA THR A 801 21.15 6.58 -16.19
C THR A 801 21.92 7.67 -16.94
N SER A 802 23.23 7.52 -17.04
CA SER A 802 24.10 8.44 -17.81
C SER A 802 23.83 8.40 -19.33
N TYR A 803 23.15 7.38 -19.82
CA TYR A 803 22.83 7.18 -21.23
C TYR A 803 21.41 7.62 -21.61
N ASP A 804 20.56 7.93 -20.62
CA ASP A 804 19.19 8.38 -20.89
C ASP A 804 19.20 9.76 -21.51
N SER A 805 18.28 9.99 -22.44
CA SER A 805 18.00 11.32 -22.99
C SER A 805 16.51 11.46 -23.24
N GLY A 806 15.99 12.68 -23.20
CA GLY A 806 14.55 12.84 -23.43
C GLY A 806 14.08 14.28 -23.49
N LYS A 807 12.77 14.43 -23.68
CA LYS A 807 12.10 15.72 -23.75
C LYS A 807 11.19 15.89 -22.53
N PHE A 808 11.35 17.00 -21.84
CA PHE A 808 10.45 17.44 -20.80
C PHE A 808 9.55 18.57 -21.34
N ILE A 809 8.25 18.41 -21.33
CA ILE A 809 7.30 19.38 -21.87
C ILE A 809 6.34 19.79 -20.76
N CYS A 810 6.32 21.07 -20.41
CA CYS A 810 5.37 21.63 -19.45
C CYS A 810 4.33 22.52 -20.16
N LEU A 811 3.05 22.18 -20.02
CA LEU A 811 1.94 22.88 -20.67
C LEU A 811 1.36 24.02 -19.83
N ASP A 812 1.80 24.18 -18.59
CA ASP A 812 1.29 25.23 -17.71
C ASP A 812 2.03 26.55 -17.94
N ASN A 813 1.39 27.49 -18.61
CA ASN A 813 1.97 28.79 -18.97
C ASN A 813 2.29 29.69 -17.77
N ARG A 814 1.83 29.34 -16.56
CA ARG A 814 2.13 30.09 -15.33
C ARG A 814 3.62 30.10 -14.98
N VAL A 815 4.39 29.13 -15.47
CA VAL A 815 5.86 29.09 -15.35
C VAL A 815 6.49 30.33 -16.02
N VAL A 816 5.92 30.83 -17.12
CA VAL A 816 6.44 31.99 -17.83
C VAL A 816 5.68 33.26 -17.48
N THR A 817 4.36 33.19 -17.28
CA THR A 817 3.50 34.34 -17.15
C THR A 817 3.38 34.92 -15.73
N LYS A 818 3.76 34.13 -14.70
CA LYS A 818 3.66 34.53 -13.30
C LYS A 818 5.04 34.78 -12.68
N ARG A 819 5.17 35.80 -11.83
CA ARG A 819 6.44 36.12 -11.14
C ARG A 819 7.02 34.94 -10.36
N TYR A 820 6.16 34.13 -9.72
CA TYR A 820 6.60 32.95 -9.01
C TYR A 820 7.08 31.81 -9.92
N GLY A 821 6.84 31.90 -11.22
CA GLY A 821 7.30 30.91 -12.22
C GLY A 821 8.81 30.75 -12.28
N GLU A 822 9.55 31.80 -11.91
CA GLU A 822 11.01 31.79 -11.79
C GLU A 822 11.52 30.68 -10.85
N ILE A 823 10.76 30.31 -9.81
CA ILE A 823 11.10 29.20 -8.88
C ILE A 823 11.16 27.87 -9.65
N PHE A 824 10.22 27.61 -10.55
CA PHE A 824 10.23 26.39 -11.36
C PHE A 824 11.36 26.39 -12.40
N GLN A 825 11.65 27.53 -13.01
CA GLN A 825 12.74 27.67 -13.96
C GLN A 825 14.08 27.38 -13.30
N ARG A 826 14.35 27.96 -12.12
CA ARG A 826 15.60 27.76 -11.37
C ARG A 826 15.70 26.40 -10.69
N SER A 827 14.57 25.72 -10.50
CA SER A 827 14.55 24.42 -9.81
C SER A 827 15.04 23.25 -10.65
N LEU A 828 15.17 23.43 -11.97
CA LEU A 828 15.64 22.40 -12.89
C LEU A 828 17.02 22.76 -13.45
N PRO A 829 17.96 21.79 -13.54
CA PRO A 829 19.31 22.00 -14.05
C PRO A 829 19.36 21.96 -15.58
N VAL A 830 18.40 22.60 -16.27
CA VAL A 830 18.27 22.61 -17.74
C VAL A 830 17.80 23.97 -18.24
N GLU A 831 18.20 24.34 -19.45
CA GLU A 831 17.67 25.54 -20.11
C GLU A 831 16.27 25.30 -20.66
N MET A 832 15.43 26.33 -20.59
CA MET A 832 14.04 26.28 -20.96
C MET A 832 13.82 26.94 -22.35
N GLU A 833 13.29 26.17 -23.28
CA GLU A 833 12.82 26.69 -24.59
C GLU A 833 11.33 26.96 -24.54
N VAL A 834 10.93 28.20 -24.86
CA VAL A 834 9.52 28.58 -24.84
C VAL A 834 8.89 28.35 -26.21
N PHE A 835 7.74 27.64 -26.25
CA PHE A 835 6.97 27.44 -27.48
C PHE A 835 5.54 27.92 -27.33
N SER A 836 4.90 28.27 -28.45
CA SER A 836 3.48 28.66 -28.53
C SER A 836 2.65 27.68 -29.36
N GLU A 837 3.27 27.06 -30.36
CA GLU A 837 2.68 26.04 -31.22
C GLU A 837 3.52 24.76 -31.13
N PHE A 838 2.86 23.58 -31.05
CA PHE A 838 3.57 22.32 -30.76
C PHE A 838 4.37 21.76 -31.95
N ASP A 839 4.11 22.21 -33.17
CA ASP A 839 4.90 21.85 -34.37
C ASP A 839 6.32 22.39 -34.33
N THR A 840 6.61 23.36 -33.47
CA THR A 840 7.94 23.91 -33.23
C THR A 840 8.79 23.06 -32.29
N ILE A 841 8.23 22.06 -31.62
CA ILE A 841 8.96 21.12 -30.73
C ILE A 841 9.82 20.19 -31.61
N ASN A 842 11.12 20.33 -31.53
CA ASN A 842 12.11 19.57 -32.31
C ASN A 842 12.66 18.36 -31.54
#